data_1c530a2853bb3895b130ca6fe22dfa22
#
_entry.id   1c530a2853bb3895b130ca6fe22dfa22
#
_cell.length_a   1.000
_cell.length_b   1.000
_cell.length_c   1.000
_cell.angle_alpha   90.00
_cell.angle_beta   90.00
_cell.angle_gamma   90.00
#
_symmetry.space_group_name_H-M   'P 1'
#
loop_
_entity.id
_entity.type
_entity.pdbx_description
1 polymer ?
#
loop_
_entity_poly.entity_id
_entity_poly.type
_entity_poly.pdbx_seq_one_letter_code
_entity_poly.pdbx_strand_id
1 'polypeptide(L)'
;MSHAKDGKDSFPARLIYAVSMFSFQKPWLVFAMGMILCATALLYSYKKLEFKTHRDDMISNRKWCQQNWKHYLAEFGQDDDMVVVALGGNEQNKIDALEQLATKLSEHQESFDRIFFKVDLQNLKNRSLLFLEPKEIGTIVGHLANMAPLLEFPFAWNLFTTKSITCEAHARIKQIEARGTVTEADTAFLAQFRSIIRAATNYLGSGDTYESPWVGLLPKSQQNTSMLSKPNYLVSEDKTVAILLARPITQEKSDFVSSMPAVKLMREILNDISALHPEVQLGLTGLPVLEADEMTASQRDSATASWVAFLSVLFLYIIVYRSWRYPVLTISTLLVGTILALGWLTLTIGHLNLLSATFAVMLIGLGDYGVLWVSAFDEYRKKGIPAEESIKNTALSVGPGILTAACTTSLAFFAAMLADFQAVSEMGWIAGSGILFCALSCFTTLPSLLGITESYKKVTQKSELTNWPVEILTFPITPNSWTTKLFSKPKSMVVAGVILTCLFLIPALKVSYDHNLLHLQSASLDSVKWEKVLLDKMPTATWHAVTFTATREEALEWKKKFEALPEVSQVAEIASMLPKDQTINKGQLKEIQHRLRLLPTRGSKPGHATPDIAGLTKELQLLAGKTSEANSLLDLSEVKKDLVSFLDGLSNASKNSNKELKKFEEAVTGDLIENLHQLREVSTPEFIEVADIPTPIRTRYLSENNQWLLRVFAKKNLWEYSNLKDFVSSIQKVDARATGKPFTTLEGLKGMKAGFQWAGIYALIAIIVVLSWDFRKTILVTLALLP
;
A
#
# COMPACT_ATOMS: atom_id res chain seq x y z
N MET A 1 2.59 52.98 37.93
CA MET A 1 3.41 53.92 37.08
C MET A 1 4.93 53.82 37.25
N SER A 2 5.52 53.11 38.22
CA SER A 2 6.97 53.00 38.40
C SER A 2 7.66 51.91 37.56
N HIS A 3 6.94 50.89 37.05
CA HIS A 3 7.49 49.83 36.25
C HIS A 3 7.67 50.14 34.74
N ALA A 4 7.09 51.26 34.26
CA ALA A 4 7.28 51.68 32.86
C ALA A 4 8.62 52.32 32.56
N LYS A 5 9.40 52.69 33.61
CA LYS A 5 10.74 53.27 33.42
C LYS A 5 11.85 52.26 33.24
N ASP A 6 11.76 51.08 33.92
CA ASP A 6 12.81 50.05 33.85
C ASP A 6 12.84 49.28 32.49
N GLY A 7 11.71 49.15 31.78
CA GLY A 7 11.65 48.48 30.49
C GLY A 7 12.25 49.29 29.34
N LYS A 8 12.26 50.61 29.39
CA LYS A 8 12.79 51.48 28.32
C LYS A 8 14.31 51.53 28.29
N ASP A 9 14.97 51.17 29.37
CA ASP A 9 16.42 51.16 29.50
C ASP A 9 17.04 49.78 29.34
N SER A 10 16.25 48.75 29.02
CA SER A 10 16.74 47.39 28.82
C SER A 10 17.64 47.29 27.58
N PHE A 11 18.64 46.40 27.61
CA PHE A 11 19.54 46.14 26.46
C PHE A 11 18.76 45.79 25.17
N PRO A 12 17.75 44.92 25.20
CA PRO A 12 16.92 44.63 24.03
C PRO A 12 16.21 45.87 23.48
N ALA A 13 15.68 46.75 24.32
CA ALA A 13 15.00 47.97 23.88
C ALA A 13 15.96 48.92 23.15
N ARG A 14 17.20 49.07 23.65
CA ARG A 14 18.22 49.89 23.01
C ARG A 14 18.65 49.30 21.66
N LEU A 15 18.79 47.98 21.56
CA LEU A 15 19.14 47.31 20.30
C LEU A 15 18.04 47.49 19.23
N ILE A 16 16.78 47.24 19.58
CA ILE A 16 15.63 47.44 18.71
C ILE A 16 15.55 48.89 18.25
N TYR A 17 15.71 49.81 19.18
CA TYR A 17 15.75 51.24 18.86
C TYR A 17 16.84 51.56 17.84
N ALA A 18 18.08 51.11 18.06
CA ALA A 18 19.22 51.39 17.17
C ALA A 18 18.96 50.82 15.76
N VAL A 19 18.47 49.55 15.66
CA VAL A 19 18.18 48.90 14.40
C VAL A 19 17.04 49.60 13.66
N SER A 20 15.93 49.89 14.34
CA SER A 20 14.78 50.54 13.73
C SER A 20 15.05 51.98 13.33
N MET A 21 15.82 52.72 14.11
CA MET A 21 16.23 54.09 13.79
C MET A 21 17.18 54.11 12.59
N PHE A 22 18.17 53.21 12.54
CA PHE A 22 19.05 53.07 11.38
C PHE A 22 18.27 52.76 10.11
N SER A 23 17.27 51.82 10.20
CA SER A 23 16.40 51.43 9.09
C SER A 23 15.53 52.59 8.60
N PHE A 24 15.06 53.44 9.54
CA PHE A 24 14.24 54.59 9.21
C PHE A 24 15.08 55.75 8.59
N GLN A 25 16.31 55.97 9.06
CA GLN A 25 17.21 57.03 8.56
C GLN A 25 17.83 56.71 7.18
N LYS A 26 18.09 55.42 6.89
CA LYS A 26 18.61 54.94 5.62
C LYS A 26 17.64 53.99 4.92
N PRO A 27 16.43 54.43 4.57
CA PRO A 27 15.33 53.54 4.23
C PRO A 27 15.58 52.81 2.90
N TRP A 28 16.09 53.47 1.90
CA TRP A 28 16.37 52.86 0.57
C TRP A 28 17.48 51.80 0.63
N LEU A 29 18.48 52.00 1.48
CA LEU A 29 19.60 51.05 1.64
C LEU A 29 19.07 49.75 2.26
N VAL A 30 18.31 49.86 3.36
CA VAL A 30 17.78 48.69 4.07
C VAL A 30 16.73 47.97 3.24
N PHE A 31 15.87 48.70 2.54
CA PHE A 31 14.90 48.14 1.62
C PHE A 31 15.55 47.38 0.46
N ALA A 32 16.56 48.00 -0.22
CA ALA A 32 17.27 47.33 -1.31
C ALA A 32 18.02 46.09 -0.83
N MET A 33 18.65 46.12 0.34
CA MET A 33 19.31 44.97 0.94
C MET A 33 18.30 43.83 1.24
N GLY A 34 17.14 44.18 1.83
CA GLY A 34 16.06 43.24 2.08
C GLY A 34 15.54 42.59 0.77
N MET A 35 15.36 43.39 -0.29
CA MET A 35 14.90 42.87 -1.60
C MET A 35 15.94 41.96 -2.26
N ILE A 36 17.22 42.27 -2.16
CA ILE A 36 18.32 41.43 -2.68
C ILE A 36 18.35 40.11 -1.92
N LEU A 37 18.22 40.14 -0.58
CA LEU A 37 18.17 38.94 0.23
C LEU A 37 16.91 38.09 -0.12
N CYS A 38 15.77 38.70 -0.32
CA CYS A 38 14.57 38.00 -0.76
C CYS A 38 14.74 37.37 -2.15
N ALA A 39 15.30 38.10 -3.10
CA ALA A 39 15.55 37.61 -4.46
C ALA A 39 16.52 36.42 -4.44
N THR A 40 17.60 36.51 -3.67
CA THR A 40 18.56 35.40 -3.50
C THR A 40 17.93 34.20 -2.79
N ALA A 41 17.12 34.42 -1.75
CA ALA A 41 16.40 33.35 -1.04
C ALA A 41 15.43 32.63 -1.97
N LEU A 42 14.63 33.35 -2.77
CA LEU A 42 13.71 32.77 -3.74
C LEU A 42 14.43 31.97 -4.83
N LEU A 43 15.49 32.54 -5.43
CA LEU A 43 16.26 31.85 -6.46
C LEU A 43 16.96 30.59 -5.92
N TYR A 44 17.47 30.65 -4.70
CA TYR A 44 18.10 29.53 -4.03
C TYR A 44 17.06 28.43 -3.73
N SER A 45 15.90 28.81 -3.19
CA SER A 45 14.81 27.89 -2.89
C SER A 45 14.24 27.25 -4.15
N TYR A 46 14.06 28.01 -5.22
CA TYR A 46 13.60 27.47 -6.50
C TYR A 46 14.52 26.36 -7.06
N LYS A 47 15.85 26.50 -6.85
CA LYS A 47 16.83 25.54 -7.38
C LYS A 47 17.12 24.35 -6.46
N LYS A 48 16.92 24.49 -5.16
CA LYS A 48 17.44 23.55 -4.15
C LYS A 48 16.40 22.97 -3.20
N LEU A 49 15.19 23.53 -3.18
CA LEU A 49 14.14 23.04 -2.29
C LEU A 49 13.54 21.75 -2.86
N GLU A 50 13.62 20.68 -2.10
CA GLU A 50 13.01 19.39 -2.41
C GLU A 50 11.75 19.15 -1.59
N PHE A 51 10.91 18.24 -2.04
CA PHE A 51 9.76 17.77 -1.27
C PHE A 51 9.93 16.28 -0.98
N LYS A 52 9.91 15.91 0.30
CA LYS A 52 9.93 14.52 0.74
C LYS A 52 8.52 14.05 1.00
N THR A 53 8.10 13.04 0.23
CA THR A 53 6.75 12.51 0.25
C THR A 53 6.61 11.19 0.96
N HIS A 54 7.70 10.39 1.01
CA HIS A 54 7.67 9.09 1.64
C HIS A 54 7.47 9.21 3.15
N ARG A 55 6.46 8.53 3.65
CA ARG A 55 6.16 8.49 5.10
C ARG A 55 7.30 7.89 5.92
N ASP A 56 8.07 7.01 5.32
CA ASP A 56 9.23 6.39 5.95
C ASP A 56 10.32 7.40 6.29
N ASP A 57 10.44 8.49 5.53
CA ASP A 57 11.39 9.59 5.78
C ASP A 57 11.02 10.44 7.01
N MET A 58 9.79 10.29 7.52
CA MET A 58 9.32 11.01 8.72
C MET A 58 9.75 10.31 10.01
N ILE A 59 10.26 9.08 9.93
CA ILE A 59 10.66 8.26 11.08
C ILE A 59 12.17 8.36 11.26
N SER A 60 12.61 8.56 12.50
CA SER A 60 14.03 8.65 12.81
C SER A 60 14.81 7.40 12.39
N ASN A 61 15.91 7.60 11.66
CA ASN A 61 16.82 6.54 11.22
C ASN A 61 17.45 5.71 12.36
N ARG A 62 17.33 6.16 13.61
CA ARG A 62 17.86 5.47 14.79
C ARG A 62 16.92 4.34 15.26
N LYS A 63 15.66 4.32 14.83
CA LYS A 63 14.71 3.28 15.23
C LYS A 63 15.02 1.97 14.54
N TRP A 64 14.89 0.86 15.29
CA TRP A 64 15.15 -0.50 14.82
C TRP A 64 14.30 -0.86 13.56
N CYS A 65 13.03 -0.48 13.52
CA CYS A 65 12.15 -0.75 12.40
C CYS A 65 12.65 -0.08 11.11
N GLN A 66 13.21 1.13 11.21
CA GLN A 66 13.80 1.85 10.07
C GLN A 66 15.12 1.23 9.63
N GLN A 67 15.92 0.70 10.55
CA GLN A 67 17.16 -0.02 10.21
C GLN A 67 16.84 -1.34 9.48
N ASN A 68 15.87 -2.12 9.99
CA ASN A 68 15.41 -3.34 9.34
C ASN A 68 14.80 -3.05 7.97
N TRP A 69 14.01 -1.98 7.85
CA TRP A 69 13.43 -1.55 6.58
C TRP A 69 14.50 -1.18 5.55
N LYS A 70 15.53 -0.44 5.95
CA LYS A 70 16.67 -0.12 5.08
C LYS A 70 17.46 -1.35 4.66
N HIS A 71 17.62 -2.33 5.54
CA HIS A 71 18.26 -3.60 5.20
C HIS A 71 17.43 -4.38 4.18
N TYR A 72 16.10 -4.42 4.36
CA TYR A 72 15.20 -5.00 3.37
C TYR A 72 15.29 -4.29 2.01
N LEU A 73 15.26 -2.95 1.99
CA LEU A 73 15.38 -2.17 0.75
C LEU A 73 16.73 -2.39 0.03
N ALA A 74 17.80 -2.61 0.77
CA ALA A 74 19.12 -2.91 0.20
C ALA A 74 19.15 -4.28 -0.50
N GLU A 75 18.38 -5.27 -0.01
CA GLU A 75 18.32 -6.62 -0.56
C GLU A 75 17.30 -6.77 -1.71
N PHE A 76 16.11 -6.18 -1.57
CA PHE A 76 14.99 -6.41 -2.49
C PHE A 76 14.62 -5.18 -3.32
N GLY A 77 15.19 -4.02 -3.00
CA GLY A 77 14.82 -2.74 -3.60
C GLY A 77 13.47 -2.24 -3.09
N GLN A 78 12.99 -1.16 -3.70
CA GLN A 78 11.68 -0.59 -3.37
C GLN A 78 10.56 -1.59 -3.71
N ASP A 79 9.59 -1.74 -2.83
CA ASP A 79 8.52 -2.77 -2.92
C ASP A 79 7.12 -2.15 -3.03
N ASP A 80 7.04 -0.85 -3.17
CA ASP A 80 5.76 -0.16 -3.25
C ASP A 80 5.23 -0.20 -4.70
N ASP A 81 4.23 -1.05 -4.92
CA ASP A 81 3.54 -1.18 -6.20
C ASP A 81 2.41 -0.15 -6.35
N MET A 82 2.24 0.36 -7.55
CA MET A 82 0.97 0.93 -8.00
C MET A 82 0.00 -0.22 -8.27
N VAL A 83 -1.24 -0.07 -7.85
CA VAL A 83 -2.28 -1.09 -7.98
C VAL A 83 -3.35 -0.58 -8.94
N VAL A 84 -3.48 -1.23 -10.09
CA VAL A 84 -4.62 -1.01 -10.98
C VAL A 84 -5.71 -1.98 -10.60
N VAL A 85 -6.91 -1.46 -10.38
CA VAL A 85 -8.10 -2.20 -9.98
C VAL A 85 -9.08 -2.19 -11.14
N ALA A 86 -9.47 -3.37 -11.64
CA ALA A 86 -10.48 -3.55 -12.68
C ALA A 86 -11.77 -4.08 -12.06
N LEU A 87 -12.85 -3.32 -12.21
CA LEU A 87 -14.18 -3.60 -11.67
C LEU A 87 -15.22 -3.58 -12.81
N GLY A 88 -16.29 -4.35 -12.68
CA GLY A 88 -17.35 -4.42 -13.71
C GLY A 88 -17.04 -5.42 -14.83
N GLY A 89 -17.95 -5.51 -15.79
CA GLY A 89 -17.85 -6.52 -16.86
C GLY A 89 -17.83 -7.97 -16.34
N ASN A 90 -17.59 -8.91 -17.25
CA ASN A 90 -17.35 -10.31 -16.87
C ASN A 90 -15.86 -10.53 -16.53
N GLU A 91 -15.51 -11.73 -16.04
CA GLU A 91 -14.11 -12.07 -15.69
C GLU A 91 -13.16 -11.91 -16.89
N GLN A 92 -13.59 -12.35 -18.07
CA GLN A 92 -12.78 -12.31 -19.29
C GLN A 92 -12.50 -10.85 -19.72
N ASN A 93 -13.52 -9.96 -19.67
CA ASN A 93 -13.35 -8.56 -20.04
C ASN A 93 -12.30 -7.86 -19.15
N LYS A 94 -12.31 -8.15 -17.84
CA LYS A 94 -11.29 -7.63 -16.91
C LYS A 94 -9.90 -8.15 -17.25
N ILE A 95 -9.79 -9.46 -17.54
CA ILE A 95 -8.52 -10.08 -17.92
C ILE A 95 -8.00 -9.45 -19.22
N ASP A 96 -8.84 -9.32 -20.23
CA ASP A 96 -8.44 -8.74 -21.53
C ASP A 96 -7.96 -7.30 -21.38
N ALA A 97 -8.64 -6.50 -20.56
CA ALA A 97 -8.22 -5.13 -20.25
C ALA A 97 -6.85 -5.10 -19.54
N LEU A 98 -6.62 -6.00 -18.56
CA LEU A 98 -5.34 -6.07 -17.85
C LEU A 98 -4.20 -6.62 -18.72
N GLU A 99 -4.46 -7.55 -19.65
CA GLU A 99 -3.46 -8.04 -20.62
C GLU A 99 -3.02 -6.92 -21.57
N GLN A 100 -3.96 -6.14 -22.09
CA GLN A 100 -3.64 -4.99 -22.94
C GLN A 100 -2.88 -3.90 -22.16
N LEU A 101 -3.30 -3.65 -20.92
CA LEU A 101 -2.60 -2.73 -20.02
C LEU A 101 -1.16 -3.20 -19.78
N ALA A 102 -0.96 -4.47 -19.44
CA ALA A 102 0.36 -5.04 -19.18
C ALA A 102 1.27 -4.94 -20.43
N THR A 103 0.70 -5.14 -21.61
CA THR A 103 1.42 -5.00 -22.88
C THR A 103 1.90 -3.56 -23.07
N LYS A 104 1.00 -2.56 -22.90
CA LYS A 104 1.37 -1.13 -23.00
C LYS A 104 2.39 -0.72 -21.94
N LEU A 105 2.25 -1.19 -20.69
CA LEU A 105 3.22 -0.89 -19.63
C LEU A 105 4.59 -1.48 -19.93
N SER A 106 4.65 -2.63 -20.59
CA SER A 106 5.91 -3.27 -21.02
C SER A 106 6.66 -2.48 -22.10
N GLU A 107 6.00 -1.57 -22.81
CA GLU A 107 6.62 -0.64 -23.76
C GLU A 107 7.35 0.51 -23.04
N HIS A 108 7.04 0.77 -21.77
CA HIS A 108 7.59 1.84 -20.93
C HIS A 108 8.46 1.31 -19.79
N GLN A 109 9.44 0.48 -20.11
CA GLN A 109 10.35 -0.14 -19.12
C GLN A 109 11.23 0.86 -18.37
N GLU A 110 11.35 2.09 -18.86
CA GLU A 110 12.03 3.20 -18.17
C GLU A 110 11.21 3.79 -17.01
N SER A 111 9.89 3.54 -16.99
CA SER A 111 8.95 4.08 -15.99
C SER A 111 8.35 3.02 -15.09
N PHE A 112 8.25 1.78 -15.57
CA PHE A 112 7.62 0.67 -14.86
C PHE A 112 8.46 -0.60 -14.94
N ASP A 113 8.57 -1.29 -13.82
CA ASP A 113 9.11 -2.64 -13.77
C ASP A 113 8.22 -3.56 -12.94
N ARG A 114 8.59 -4.86 -12.88
CA ARG A 114 7.91 -5.88 -12.07
C ARG A 114 6.38 -5.90 -12.25
N ILE A 115 5.91 -5.76 -13.49
CA ILE A 115 4.48 -5.87 -13.82
C ILE A 115 3.99 -7.26 -13.44
N PHE A 116 2.97 -7.34 -12.58
CA PHE A 116 2.49 -8.59 -12.02
C PHE A 116 0.96 -8.59 -11.90
N PHE A 117 0.29 -9.44 -12.66
CA PHE A 117 -1.16 -9.59 -12.67
C PHE A 117 -1.59 -11.04 -12.87
N LYS A 118 -0.63 -11.93 -13.19
CA LYS A 118 -0.86 -13.35 -13.37
C LYS A 118 0.35 -14.16 -12.95
N VAL A 119 0.06 -15.39 -12.53
CA VAL A 119 1.05 -16.44 -12.27
C VAL A 119 0.93 -17.45 -13.41
N ASP A 120 1.92 -17.50 -14.28
CA ASP A 120 1.96 -18.43 -15.40
C ASP A 120 3.08 -19.47 -15.15
N LEU A 121 2.66 -20.70 -14.85
CA LEU A 121 3.55 -21.82 -14.58
C LEU A 121 3.48 -22.89 -15.67
N GLN A 122 2.99 -22.56 -16.87
CA GLN A 122 2.85 -23.52 -17.96
C GLN A 122 4.18 -24.16 -18.36
N ASN A 123 5.31 -23.47 -18.20
CA ASN A 123 6.64 -24.00 -18.41
C ASN A 123 7.01 -25.17 -17.48
N LEU A 124 6.30 -25.33 -16.35
CA LEU A 124 6.52 -26.42 -15.40
C LEU A 124 5.55 -27.60 -15.63
N LYS A 125 4.60 -27.48 -16.57
CA LYS A 125 3.55 -28.48 -16.80
C LYS A 125 4.13 -29.85 -17.11
N ASN A 126 5.18 -29.93 -17.91
CA ASN A 126 5.84 -31.20 -18.30
C ASN A 126 6.56 -31.90 -17.13
N ARG A 127 6.77 -31.19 -15.99
CA ARG A 127 7.41 -31.69 -14.77
C ARG A 127 6.45 -31.68 -13.57
N SER A 128 5.13 -31.58 -13.83
CA SER A 128 4.14 -31.42 -12.77
C SER A 128 4.06 -32.58 -11.78
N LEU A 129 4.40 -33.79 -12.20
CA LEU A 129 4.42 -34.94 -11.29
C LEU A 129 5.51 -34.85 -10.21
N LEU A 130 6.52 -33.99 -10.36
CA LEU A 130 7.51 -33.75 -9.29
C LEU A 130 6.88 -33.15 -8.03
N PHE A 131 5.72 -32.50 -8.14
CA PHE A 131 5.01 -31.90 -6.98
C PHE A 131 4.22 -32.91 -6.14
N LEU A 132 4.06 -34.15 -6.64
CA LEU A 132 3.38 -35.22 -5.92
C LEU A 132 4.27 -35.84 -4.85
N GLU A 133 3.65 -36.43 -3.84
CA GLU A 133 4.38 -37.21 -2.84
C GLU A 133 4.97 -38.47 -3.51
N PRO A 134 6.14 -38.94 -3.07
CA PRO A 134 6.75 -40.16 -3.63
C PRO A 134 5.84 -41.39 -3.59
N LYS A 135 4.95 -41.48 -2.61
CA LYS A 135 3.98 -42.56 -2.47
C LYS A 135 2.92 -42.52 -3.60
N GLU A 136 2.46 -41.32 -3.97
CA GLU A 136 1.48 -41.15 -5.05
C GLU A 136 2.07 -41.54 -6.40
N ILE A 137 3.32 -41.11 -6.67
CA ILE A 137 4.04 -41.50 -7.90
C ILE A 137 4.29 -43.02 -7.91
N GLY A 138 4.66 -43.59 -6.75
CA GLY A 138 4.81 -45.05 -6.60
C GLY A 138 3.51 -45.80 -6.94
N THR A 139 2.35 -45.28 -6.59
CA THR A 139 1.06 -45.85 -6.99
C THR A 139 0.88 -45.84 -8.52
N ILE A 140 1.23 -44.73 -9.19
CA ILE A 140 1.20 -44.64 -10.67
C ILE A 140 2.12 -45.68 -11.29
N VAL A 141 3.36 -45.78 -10.78
CA VAL A 141 4.32 -46.81 -11.25
C VAL A 141 3.77 -48.22 -11.07
N GLY A 142 3.07 -48.50 -9.96
CA GLY A 142 2.38 -49.77 -9.69
C GLY A 142 1.27 -50.09 -10.71
N HIS A 143 0.43 -49.09 -11.01
CA HIS A 143 -0.60 -49.23 -12.05
C HIS A 143 0.02 -49.51 -13.44
N LEU A 144 1.08 -48.78 -13.80
CA LEU A 144 1.76 -49.05 -15.06
C LEU A 144 2.46 -50.44 -15.10
N ALA A 145 2.94 -50.93 -13.96
CA ALA A 145 3.48 -52.27 -13.82
C ALA A 145 2.40 -53.34 -14.10
N ASN A 146 1.20 -53.14 -13.62
CA ASN A 146 0.07 -54.05 -13.90
C ASN A 146 -0.35 -54.02 -15.37
N MET A 147 -0.02 -52.95 -16.12
CA MET A 147 -0.29 -52.83 -17.56
C MET A 147 0.91 -53.22 -18.41
N ALA A 148 1.99 -53.79 -17.84
CA ALA A 148 3.22 -54.09 -18.54
C ALA A 148 2.99 -54.96 -19.82
N PRO A 149 2.11 -55.99 -19.86
CA PRO A 149 1.86 -56.75 -21.10
C PRO A 149 1.27 -55.88 -22.23
N LEU A 150 0.50 -54.87 -21.90
CA LEU A 150 -0.09 -53.94 -22.87
C LEU A 150 0.96 -52.89 -23.35
N LEU A 151 1.84 -52.43 -22.45
CA LEU A 151 2.82 -51.39 -22.73
C LEU A 151 4.11 -51.91 -23.42
N GLU A 152 4.49 -53.15 -23.17
CA GLU A 152 5.71 -53.76 -23.73
C GLU A 152 5.49 -54.34 -25.13
N PHE A 153 4.25 -54.76 -25.47
CA PHE A 153 3.95 -55.40 -26.73
C PHE A 153 2.97 -54.57 -27.57
N PRO A 154 3.43 -53.90 -28.64
CA PRO A 154 2.56 -53.05 -29.46
C PRO A 154 1.32 -53.74 -30.05
N PHE A 155 1.39 -55.05 -30.32
CA PHE A 155 0.22 -55.80 -30.82
C PHE A 155 -0.84 -56.05 -29.74
N ALA A 156 -0.52 -55.97 -28.46
CA ALA A 156 -1.44 -56.20 -27.35
C ALA A 156 -2.56 -55.14 -27.33
N TRP A 157 -2.35 -53.98 -27.87
CA TRP A 157 -3.38 -52.94 -28.00
C TRP A 157 -4.56 -53.37 -28.87
N ASN A 158 -4.34 -54.20 -29.89
CA ASN A 158 -5.41 -54.75 -30.72
C ASN A 158 -6.20 -55.88 -30.01
N LEU A 159 -5.59 -56.44 -28.95
CA LEU A 159 -6.21 -57.51 -28.12
C LEU A 159 -6.86 -56.93 -26.85
N PHE A 160 -6.74 -55.63 -26.59
CA PHE A 160 -7.36 -55.00 -25.42
C PHE A 160 -8.86 -54.83 -25.65
N THR A 161 -9.61 -55.95 -25.44
CA THR A 161 -11.06 -56.03 -25.65
C THR A 161 -11.77 -56.25 -24.30
N THR A 162 -13.03 -56.00 -24.23
CA THR A 162 -13.88 -56.32 -23.08
C THR A 162 -13.80 -57.77 -22.70
N LYS A 163 -13.70 -58.67 -23.68
CA LYS A 163 -13.50 -60.13 -23.46
C LYS A 163 -12.16 -60.43 -22.79
N SER A 164 -11.05 -59.83 -23.30
CA SER A 164 -9.73 -60.09 -22.73
C SER A 164 -9.58 -59.55 -21.32
N ILE A 165 -10.17 -58.40 -21.01
CA ILE A 165 -10.18 -57.81 -19.67
C ILE A 165 -11.02 -58.69 -18.71
N THR A 166 -12.17 -59.27 -19.18
CA THR A 166 -12.97 -60.22 -18.40
C THR A 166 -12.22 -61.53 -18.12
N CYS A 167 -11.51 -62.07 -19.10
CA CYS A 167 -10.64 -63.22 -18.90
C CYS A 167 -9.54 -62.97 -17.88
N GLU A 168 -8.89 -61.81 -17.93
CA GLU A 168 -7.86 -61.37 -16.95
C GLU A 168 -8.47 -61.26 -15.55
N ALA A 169 -9.65 -60.66 -15.42
CA ALA A 169 -10.36 -60.54 -14.14
C ALA A 169 -10.65 -61.95 -13.56
N HIS A 170 -11.10 -62.90 -14.40
CA HIS A 170 -11.33 -64.28 -14.02
C HIS A 170 -10.05 -64.96 -13.54
N ALA A 171 -8.97 -64.83 -14.28
CA ALA A 171 -7.67 -65.40 -13.93
C ALA A 171 -7.18 -64.84 -12.59
N ARG A 172 -7.34 -63.55 -12.38
CA ARG A 172 -6.89 -62.87 -11.15
C ARG A 172 -7.66 -63.23 -9.92
N ILE A 173 -8.98 -63.37 -10.03
CA ILE A 173 -9.81 -63.87 -8.93
C ILE A 173 -9.41 -65.30 -8.56
N LYS A 174 -9.17 -66.16 -9.54
CA LYS A 174 -8.67 -67.53 -9.31
C LYS A 174 -7.27 -67.53 -8.61
N GLN A 175 -6.40 -66.59 -8.96
CA GLN A 175 -5.12 -66.44 -8.26
C GLN A 175 -5.25 -65.95 -6.82
N ILE A 176 -6.19 -65.04 -6.55
CA ILE A 176 -6.51 -64.58 -5.21
C ILE A 176 -7.02 -65.71 -4.34
N GLU A 177 -7.93 -66.53 -4.88
CA GLU A 177 -8.42 -67.73 -4.22
C GLU A 177 -7.31 -68.70 -3.87
N ALA A 178 -6.40 -68.96 -4.83
CA ALA A 178 -5.26 -69.85 -4.65
C ALA A 178 -4.22 -69.34 -3.64
N ARG A 179 -4.03 -68.00 -3.55
CA ARG A 179 -3.10 -67.40 -2.59
C ARG A 179 -3.69 -67.21 -1.19
N GLY A 180 -5.03 -67.13 -1.07
CA GLY A 180 -5.73 -66.84 0.19
C GLY A 180 -5.51 -65.42 0.74
N THR A 181 -4.87 -64.53 -0.06
CA THR A 181 -4.61 -63.12 0.33
C THR A 181 -4.87 -62.17 -0.83
N VAL A 182 -5.39 -60.99 -0.47
CA VAL A 182 -5.68 -59.92 -1.43
C VAL A 182 -4.58 -58.83 -1.32
N THR A 183 -4.06 -58.45 -2.47
CA THR A 183 -3.07 -57.34 -2.55
C THR A 183 -3.75 -56.03 -2.94
N GLU A 184 -3.12 -54.91 -2.65
CA GLU A 184 -3.56 -53.57 -3.12
C GLU A 184 -3.68 -53.53 -4.66
N ALA A 185 -2.80 -54.21 -5.36
CA ALA A 185 -2.86 -54.35 -6.81
C ALA A 185 -4.09 -55.11 -7.33
N ASP A 186 -4.56 -56.12 -6.59
CA ASP A 186 -5.77 -56.84 -6.94
C ASP A 186 -7.02 -55.99 -6.74
N THR A 187 -7.09 -55.23 -5.66
CA THR A 187 -8.23 -54.34 -5.39
C THR A 187 -8.27 -53.18 -6.42
N ALA A 188 -7.16 -52.62 -6.77
CA ALA A 188 -7.06 -51.56 -7.79
C ALA A 188 -7.49 -52.05 -9.16
N PHE A 189 -7.05 -53.30 -9.55
CA PHE A 189 -7.43 -53.90 -10.81
C PHE A 189 -8.94 -54.17 -10.88
N LEU A 190 -9.53 -54.74 -9.83
CA LEU A 190 -10.96 -55.01 -9.78
C LEU A 190 -11.80 -53.74 -9.80
N ALA A 191 -11.36 -52.66 -9.14
CA ALA A 191 -12.01 -51.36 -9.19
C ALA A 191 -12.00 -50.80 -10.62
N GLN A 192 -10.87 -50.91 -11.32
CA GLN A 192 -10.71 -50.46 -12.71
C GLN A 192 -11.55 -51.32 -13.64
N PHE A 193 -11.58 -52.63 -13.44
CA PHE A 193 -12.43 -53.56 -14.19
C PHE A 193 -13.90 -53.16 -14.06
N ARG A 194 -14.37 -52.92 -12.83
CA ARG A 194 -15.76 -52.45 -12.60
C ARG A 194 -16.06 -51.16 -13.35
N SER A 195 -15.13 -50.18 -13.33
CA SER A 195 -15.29 -48.91 -14.05
C SER A 195 -15.49 -49.16 -15.56
N ILE A 196 -14.69 -50.05 -16.15
CA ILE A 196 -14.80 -50.41 -17.58
C ILE A 196 -16.13 -51.10 -17.87
N ILE A 197 -16.57 -52.08 -17.04
CA ILE A 197 -17.84 -52.80 -17.22
C ILE A 197 -19.03 -51.83 -17.10
N ARG A 198 -19.02 -50.95 -16.12
CA ARG A 198 -20.06 -49.91 -15.98
C ARG A 198 -20.13 -48.98 -17.18
N ALA A 199 -18.97 -48.48 -17.61
CA ALA A 199 -18.89 -47.65 -18.81
C ALA A 199 -19.43 -48.37 -20.06
N ALA A 200 -19.12 -49.69 -20.22
CA ALA A 200 -19.64 -50.51 -21.29
C ALA A 200 -21.17 -50.69 -21.19
N THR A 201 -21.68 -50.92 -19.97
CA THR A 201 -23.14 -51.06 -19.71
C THR A 201 -23.86 -49.76 -20.07
N ASN A 202 -23.38 -48.61 -19.59
CA ASN A 202 -23.95 -47.30 -19.89
C ASN A 202 -23.93 -47.00 -21.40
N TYR A 203 -22.81 -47.25 -22.07
CA TYR A 203 -22.68 -47.04 -23.52
C TYR A 203 -23.67 -47.86 -24.34
N LEU A 204 -23.82 -49.15 -24.00
CA LEU A 204 -24.81 -50.04 -24.69
C LEU A 204 -26.26 -49.65 -24.39
N GLY A 205 -26.54 -49.09 -23.19
CA GLY A 205 -27.88 -48.67 -22.76
C GLY A 205 -28.33 -47.31 -23.27
N SER A 206 -27.40 -46.34 -23.42
CA SER A 206 -27.70 -44.94 -23.78
C SER A 206 -27.50 -44.60 -25.27
N GLY A 207 -26.95 -45.51 -26.05
CA GLY A 207 -26.79 -45.37 -27.51
C GLY A 207 -26.01 -44.15 -27.96
N ASP A 208 -24.74 -43.98 -27.55
CA ASP A 208 -23.69 -43.06 -28.08
C ASP A 208 -23.02 -42.11 -27.07
N THR A 209 -23.39 -42.09 -25.80
CA THR A 209 -22.64 -41.27 -24.80
C THR A 209 -21.53 -42.12 -24.17
N TYR A 210 -20.27 -41.85 -24.63
CA TYR A 210 -19.07 -42.45 -24.04
C TYR A 210 -18.68 -41.73 -22.78
N GLU A 211 -18.49 -42.44 -21.69
CA GLU A 211 -17.90 -41.97 -20.46
C GLU A 211 -16.55 -42.67 -20.21
N SER A 212 -15.51 -41.89 -19.93
CA SER A 212 -14.17 -42.45 -19.71
C SER A 212 -14.11 -43.29 -18.44
N PRO A 213 -13.71 -44.59 -18.51
CA PRO A 213 -13.50 -45.40 -17.33
C PRO A 213 -12.18 -45.14 -16.60
N TRP A 214 -11.33 -44.24 -17.12
CA TRP A 214 -9.95 -44.00 -16.67
C TRP A 214 -9.83 -42.91 -15.61
N VAL A 215 -10.90 -42.55 -14.94
CA VAL A 215 -11.01 -41.47 -13.94
C VAL A 215 -10.09 -41.61 -12.71
N GLY A 216 -9.21 -42.57 -12.65
CA GLY A 216 -8.32 -42.77 -11.50
C GLY A 216 -6.84 -42.99 -11.86
N LEU A 217 -6.50 -42.99 -13.14
CA LEU A 217 -5.12 -43.19 -13.59
C LEU A 217 -4.21 -41.96 -13.29
N LEU A 218 -4.80 -40.77 -13.29
CA LEU A 218 -4.13 -39.53 -12.83
C LEU A 218 -4.56 -39.24 -11.41
N PRO A 219 -3.67 -38.88 -10.48
CA PRO A 219 -4.03 -38.57 -9.11
C PRO A 219 -5.07 -37.46 -9.03
N LYS A 220 -5.98 -37.56 -8.05
CA LYS A 220 -7.01 -36.55 -7.79
C LYS A 220 -6.45 -35.17 -7.37
N SER A 221 -5.14 -35.01 -7.27
CA SER A 221 -4.47 -33.72 -7.07
C SER A 221 -4.57 -32.77 -8.28
N GLN A 222 -5.63 -32.92 -9.07
CA GLN A 222 -5.97 -32.02 -10.19
C GLN A 222 -6.05 -30.53 -9.78
N GLN A 223 -6.21 -30.22 -8.49
CA GLN A 223 -6.14 -28.83 -8.03
C GLN A 223 -4.76 -28.18 -8.26
N ASN A 224 -3.68 -28.95 -8.04
CA ASN A 224 -2.33 -28.43 -8.33
C ASN A 224 -2.00 -28.44 -9.83
N THR A 225 -2.58 -29.36 -10.60
CA THR A 225 -2.37 -29.44 -12.06
C THR A 225 -3.15 -28.38 -12.82
N SER A 226 -4.28 -27.91 -12.30
CA SER A 226 -5.05 -26.82 -12.90
C SER A 226 -4.28 -25.49 -12.86
N MET A 227 -3.50 -25.24 -11.80
CA MET A 227 -2.61 -24.06 -11.70
C MET A 227 -1.47 -24.09 -12.71
N LEU A 228 -1.04 -25.29 -13.14
CA LEU A 228 0.03 -25.46 -14.13
C LEU A 228 -0.50 -25.49 -15.58
N SER A 229 -1.81 -25.57 -15.77
CA SER A 229 -2.41 -25.69 -17.10
C SER A 229 -2.91 -24.37 -17.69
N LYS A 230 -3.23 -23.39 -16.86
CA LYS A 230 -3.71 -22.06 -17.27
C LYS A 230 -3.07 -20.99 -16.38
N PRO A 231 -2.83 -19.79 -16.91
CA PRO A 231 -2.39 -18.65 -16.11
C PRO A 231 -3.42 -18.38 -15.00
N ASN A 232 -2.94 -18.17 -13.79
CA ASN A 232 -3.77 -17.79 -12.65
C ASN A 232 -3.67 -16.28 -12.45
N TYR A 233 -4.76 -15.56 -12.73
CA TYR A 233 -4.82 -14.10 -12.62
C TYR A 233 -5.09 -13.68 -11.18
N LEU A 234 -4.64 -12.48 -10.81
CA LEU A 234 -4.92 -11.88 -9.52
C LEU A 234 -6.36 -11.36 -9.49
N VAL A 235 -7.28 -12.23 -9.15
CA VAL A 235 -8.72 -11.97 -9.11
C VAL A 235 -9.24 -12.25 -7.70
N SER A 236 -10.21 -11.44 -7.23
CA SER A 236 -10.89 -11.69 -5.94
C SER A 236 -11.65 -13.03 -5.93
N GLU A 237 -11.89 -13.58 -4.74
CA GLU A 237 -12.59 -14.86 -4.60
C GLU A 237 -13.99 -14.84 -5.23
N ASP A 238 -14.69 -13.70 -5.14
CA ASP A 238 -16.00 -13.46 -5.75
C ASP A 238 -15.93 -13.09 -7.25
N LYS A 239 -14.72 -13.06 -7.83
CA LYS A 239 -14.44 -12.70 -9.23
C LYS A 239 -14.95 -11.31 -9.64
N THR A 240 -15.28 -10.46 -8.69
CA THR A 240 -15.77 -9.11 -8.98
C THR A 240 -14.65 -8.14 -9.34
N VAL A 241 -13.47 -8.32 -8.77
CA VAL A 241 -12.30 -7.45 -8.94
C VAL A 241 -11.12 -8.25 -9.49
N ALA A 242 -10.40 -7.65 -10.44
CA ALA A 242 -9.07 -8.12 -10.86
C ALA A 242 -8.05 -7.01 -10.65
N ILE A 243 -6.80 -7.35 -10.35
CA ILE A 243 -5.75 -6.37 -10.07
C ILE A 243 -4.50 -6.61 -10.91
N LEU A 244 -3.81 -5.51 -11.22
CA LEU A 244 -2.47 -5.50 -11.78
C LEU A 244 -1.58 -4.65 -10.89
N LEU A 245 -0.42 -5.19 -10.55
CA LEU A 245 0.63 -4.53 -9.78
C LEU A 245 1.74 -4.10 -10.74
N ALA A 246 2.17 -2.86 -10.63
CA ALA A 246 3.32 -2.34 -11.38
C ALA A 246 4.17 -1.47 -10.46
N ARG A 247 5.49 -1.74 -10.42
CA ARG A 247 6.39 -0.93 -9.62
C ARG A 247 6.85 0.29 -10.42
N PRO A 248 6.68 1.52 -9.90
CA PRO A 248 7.24 2.70 -10.54
C PRO A 248 8.76 2.72 -10.39
N ILE A 249 9.48 3.05 -11.45
CA ILE A 249 10.91 3.33 -11.39
C ILE A 249 11.08 4.78 -10.97
N THR A 250 11.69 4.99 -9.81
CA THR A 250 11.92 6.33 -9.27
C THR A 250 13.17 6.94 -9.91
N GLN A 251 13.00 8.05 -10.59
CA GLN A 251 14.13 8.82 -11.12
C GLN A 251 14.62 9.81 -10.07
N GLU A 252 15.86 9.67 -9.63
CA GLU A 252 16.46 10.46 -8.53
C GLU A 252 16.58 11.99 -8.79
N LYS A 253 16.24 12.52 -9.97
CA LYS A 253 16.70 13.87 -10.37
C LYS A 253 15.68 14.84 -10.95
N SER A 254 14.40 14.54 -11.16
CA SER A 254 13.62 15.48 -11.98
C SER A 254 12.29 16.02 -11.44
N ASP A 255 11.63 15.42 -10.45
CA ASP A 255 10.32 15.92 -10.00
C ASP A 255 10.16 15.95 -8.48
N PHE A 256 9.25 16.83 -8.01
CA PHE A 256 8.90 17.03 -6.60
C PHE A 256 8.46 15.76 -5.86
N VAL A 257 8.01 14.76 -6.59
CA VAL A 257 7.66 13.41 -6.09
C VAL A 257 8.28 12.41 -7.05
N SER A 258 9.16 11.56 -6.56
CA SER A 258 9.92 10.62 -7.41
C SER A 258 9.04 9.66 -8.24
N SER A 259 7.82 9.37 -7.78
CA SER A 259 6.83 8.51 -8.48
C SER A 259 5.82 9.30 -9.35
N MET A 260 5.77 10.64 -9.29
CA MET A 260 4.77 11.45 -9.97
C MET A 260 4.73 11.26 -11.49
N PRO A 261 5.88 11.22 -12.21
CA PRO A 261 5.87 10.99 -13.65
C PRO A 261 5.24 9.65 -14.01
N ALA A 262 5.59 8.58 -13.28
CA ALA A 262 5.03 7.25 -13.50
C ALA A 262 3.52 7.22 -13.21
N VAL A 263 3.05 7.91 -12.15
CA VAL A 263 1.62 8.01 -11.83
C VAL A 263 0.85 8.72 -12.94
N LYS A 264 1.38 9.82 -13.50
CA LYS A 264 0.76 10.54 -14.61
C LYS A 264 0.68 9.67 -15.86
N LEU A 265 1.79 9.04 -16.24
CA LEU A 265 1.84 8.15 -17.40
C LEU A 265 0.87 6.98 -17.24
N MET A 266 0.81 6.37 -16.06
CA MET A 266 -0.15 5.29 -15.77
C MET A 266 -1.60 5.76 -15.97
N ARG A 267 -1.96 6.97 -15.53
CA ARG A 267 -3.30 7.53 -15.73
C ARG A 267 -3.62 7.78 -17.20
N GLU A 268 -2.66 8.25 -17.98
CA GLU A 268 -2.81 8.41 -19.42
C GLU A 268 -3.08 7.06 -20.09
N ILE A 269 -2.28 6.05 -19.81
CA ILE A 269 -2.48 4.69 -20.33
C ILE A 269 -3.82 4.11 -19.89
N LEU A 270 -4.22 4.30 -18.62
CA LEU A 270 -5.51 3.83 -18.13
C LEU A 270 -6.69 4.49 -18.84
N ASN A 271 -6.62 5.77 -19.16
CA ASN A 271 -7.67 6.45 -19.94
C ASN A 271 -7.81 5.83 -21.33
N ASP A 272 -6.69 5.52 -21.99
CA ASP A 272 -6.69 4.89 -23.30
C ASP A 272 -7.33 3.48 -23.24
N ILE A 273 -6.96 2.68 -22.25
CA ILE A 273 -7.52 1.33 -22.09
C ILE A 273 -9.00 1.39 -21.69
N SER A 274 -9.39 2.33 -20.84
CA SER A 274 -10.81 2.52 -20.46
C SER A 274 -11.68 2.89 -21.65
N ALA A 275 -11.15 3.63 -22.63
CA ALA A 275 -11.85 3.95 -23.86
C ALA A 275 -12.06 2.71 -24.76
N LEU A 276 -11.15 1.72 -24.70
CA LEU A 276 -11.26 0.45 -25.43
C LEU A 276 -12.18 -0.57 -24.74
N HIS A 277 -12.29 -0.50 -23.41
CA HIS A 277 -13.07 -1.41 -22.58
C HIS A 277 -14.10 -0.66 -21.71
N PRO A 278 -15.14 -0.06 -22.31
CA PRO A 278 -16.10 0.77 -21.57
C PRO A 278 -16.93 -0.01 -20.54
N GLU A 279 -16.97 -1.33 -20.64
CA GLU A 279 -17.66 -2.23 -19.68
C GLU A 279 -16.85 -2.48 -18.40
N VAL A 280 -15.56 -2.13 -18.39
CA VAL A 280 -14.65 -2.30 -17.24
C VAL A 280 -14.28 -0.95 -16.68
N GLN A 281 -14.53 -0.74 -15.40
CA GLN A 281 -14.05 0.44 -14.68
C GLN A 281 -12.63 0.18 -14.18
N LEU A 282 -11.68 0.96 -14.68
CA LEU A 282 -10.29 0.90 -14.25
C LEU A 282 -10.00 2.02 -13.26
N GLY A 283 -9.41 1.66 -12.13
CA GLY A 283 -9.00 2.60 -11.10
C GLY A 283 -7.55 2.41 -10.70
N LEU A 284 -6.94 3.46 -10.16
CA LEU A 284 -5.54 3.47 -9.77
C LEU A 284 -5.41 3.79 -8.29
N THR A 285 -4.72 2.92 -7.55
CA THR A 285 -4.38 3.10 -6.14
C THR A 285 -3.00 2.52 -5.83
N GLY A 286 -2.73 2.24 -4.57
CA GLY A 286 -1.42 1.81 -4.08
C GLY A 286 -0.66 2.96 -3.46
N LEU A 287 0.31 2.62 -2.60
CA LEU A 287 1.00 3.62 -1.78
C LEU A 287 1.66 4.74 -2.59
N PRO A 288 2.38 4.48 -3.71
CA PRO A 288 2.98 5.55 -4.52
C PRO A 288 1.95 6.53 -5.08
N VAL A 289 0.76 6.04 -5.43
CA VAL A 289 -0.33 6.86 -5.96
C VAL A 289 -0.98 7.69 -4.87
N LEU A 290 -1.25 7.05 -3.72
CA LEU A 290 -1.81 7.74 -2.53
C LEU A 290 -0.88 8.86 -2.06
N GLU A 291 0.42 8.63 -1.97
CA GLU A 291 1.42 9.64 -1.58
C GLU A 291 1.51 10.77 -2.61
N ALA A 292 1.48 10.46 -3.90
CA ALA A 292 1.51 11.46 -4.96
C ALA A 292 0.25 12.34 -4.96
N ASP A 293 -0.92 11.75 -4.79
CA ASP A 293 -2.19 12.47 -4.71
C ASP A 293 -2.30 13.30 -3.43
N GLU A 294 -1.90 12.75 -2.28
CA GLU A 294 -1.87 13.44 -1.00
C GLU A 294 -0.96 14.66 -1.06
N MET A 295 0.22 14.50 -1.65
CA MET A 295 1.17 15.63 -1.81
C MET A 295 0.62 16.70 -2.73
N THR A 296 0.06 16.33 -3.88
CA THR A 296 -0.54 17.27 -4.83
C THR A 296 -1.70 18.03 -4.19
N ALA A 297 -2.57 17.33 -3.47
CA ALA A 297 -3.68 17.93 -2.73
C ALA A 297 -3.16 18.86 -1.63
N SER A 298 -2.18 18.41 -0.83
CA SER A 298 -1.59 19.22 0.25
C SER A 298 -0.93 20.50 -0.26
N GLN A 299 -0.20 20.43 -1.37
CA GLN A 299 0.40 21.61 -1.99
C GLN A 299 -0.65 22.60 -2.45
N ARG A 300 -1.71 22.11 -3.13
CA ARG A 300 -2.81 22.96 -3.59
C ARG A 300 -3.57 23.58 -2.42
N ASP A 301 -3.87 22.79 -1.41
CA ASP A 301 -4.62 23.23 -0.23
C ASP A 301 -3.78 24.23 0.58
N SER A 302 -2.50 23.98 0.79
CA SER A 302 -1.58 24.90 1.48
C SER A 302 -1.43 26.21 0.72
N ALA A 303 -1.30 26.19 -0.60
CA ALA A 303 -1.26 27.39 -1.41
C ALA A 303 -2.59 28.16 -1.32
N THR A 304 -3.71 27.50 -1.45
CA THR A 304 -5.04 28.11 -1.35
C THR A 304 -5.27 28.69 0.05
N ALA A 305 -4.95 27.94 1.10
CA ALA A 305 -5.06 28.40 2.48
C ALA A 305 -4.14 29.61 2.75
N SER A 306 -2.92 29.63 2.20
CA SER A 306 -2.00 30.76 2.32
C SER A 306 -2.57 32.02 1.67
N TRP A 307 -3.12 31.90 0.46
CA TRP A 307 -3.77 33.03 -0.22
C TRP A 307 -5.00 33.52 0.54
N VAL A 308 -5.85 32.62 1.00
CA VAL A 308 -7.06 32.96 1.77
C VAL A 308 -6.66 33.66 3.09
N ALA A 309 -5.67 33.09 3.82
CA ALA A 309 -5.17 33.70 5.05
C ALA A 309 -4.59 35.11 4.79
N PHE A 310 -3.76 35.23 3.76
CA PHE A 310 -3.14 36.50 3.38
C PHE A 310 -4.19 37.58 3.03
N LEU A 311 -5.16 37.25 2.19
CA LEU A 311 -6.24 38.15 1.81
C LEU A 311 -7.17 38.49 2.99
N SER A 312 -7.44 37.51 3.87
CA SER A 312 -8.26 37.72 5.06
C SER A 312 -7.58 38.66 6.05
N VAL A 313 -6.28 38.50 6.27
CA VAL A 313 -5.49 39.41 7.13
C VAL A 313 -5.41 40.80 6.52
N LEU A 314 -5.17 40.90 5.19
CA LEU A 314 -5.20 42.18 4.47
C LEU A 314 -6.54 42.90 4.64
N PHE A 315 -7.65 42.17 4.39
CA PHE A 315 -9.00 42.72 4.50
C PHE A 315 -9.31 43.17 5.95
N LEU A 316 -8.98 42.35 6.94
CA LEU A 316 -9.12 42.69 8.35
C LEU A 316 -8.39 43.99 8.69
N TYR A 317 -7.14 44.13 8.19
CA TYR A 317 -6.33 45.31 8.47
C TYR A 317 -6.86 46.57 7.77
N ILE A 318 -7.41 46.44 6.57
CA ILE A 318 -8.10 47.57 5.90
C ILE A 318 -9.28 48.07 6.76
N ILE A 319 -10.07 47.15 7.26
CA ILE A 319 -11.20 47.50 8.15
C ILE A 319 -10.71 48.19 9.45
N VAL A 320 -9.71 47.62 10.11
CA VAL A 320 -9.19 48.13 11.40
C VAL A 320 -8.53 49.50 11.23
N TYR A 321 -7.63 49.65 10.25
CA TYR A 321 -6.88 50.88 10.04
C TYR A 321 -7.63 51.94 9.27
N ARG A 322 -8.70 51.53 8.57
CA ARG A 322 -9.45 52.43 7.67
C ARG A 322 -8.57 53.19 6.65
N SER A 323 -7.49 52.52 6.22
CA SER A 323 -6.48 53.08 5.34
C SER A 323 -5.81 51.92 4.56
N TRP A 324 -5.49 52.12 3.31
CA TRP A 324 -4.72 51.13 2.51
C TRP A 324 -3.20 51.14 2.81
N ARG A 325 -2.70 52.27 3.28
CA ARG A 325 -1.27 52.47 3.47
C ARG A 325 -0.67 51.49 4.49
N TYR A 326 -1.20 51.43 5.68
CA TYR A 326 -0.67 50.62 6.77
C TYR A 326 -0.80 49.11 6.54
N PRO A 327 -1.95 48.61 6.09
CA PRO A 327 -2.07 47.19 5.70
C PRO A 327 -1.05 46.73 4.68
N VAL A 328 -0.82 47.52 3.61
CA VAL A 328 0.15 47.16 2.60
C VAL A 328 1.57 47.12 3.15
N LEU A 329 1.97 48.06 4.04
CA LEU A 329 3.28 48.06 4.67
C LEU A 329 3.49 46.83 5.60
N THR A 330 2.48 46.51 6.44
CA THR A 330 2.58 45.37 7.37
C THR A 330 2.66 44.04 6.60
N ILE A 331 1.81 43.86 5.59
CA ILE A 331 1.80 42.66 4.79
C ILE A 331 3.06 42.52 3.95
N SER A 332 3.59 43.63 3.36
CA SER A 332 4.87 43.57 2.66
C SER A 332 6.01 43.16 3.60
N THR A 333 5.98 43.62 4.84
CA THR A 333 6.95 43.22 5.87
C THR A 333 6.84 41.75 6.23
N LEU A 334 5.62 41.23 6.40
CA LEU A 334 5.34 39.81 6.66
C LEU A 334 5.82 38.93 5.50
N LEU A 335 5.57 39.36 4.25
CA LEU A 335 6.01 38.66 3.06
C LEU A 335 7.54 38.52 3.00
N VAL A 336 8.26 39.64 3.32
CA VAL A 336 9.73 39.62 3.40
C VAL A 336 10.20 38.60 4.46
N GLY A 337 9.60 38.61 5.65
CA GLY A 337 9.93 37.66 6.72
C GLY A 337 9.69 36.19 6.30
N THR A 338 8.56 35.92 5.63
CA THR A 338 8.22 34.57 5.13
C THR A 338 9.19 34.11 4.02
N ILE A 339 9.58 34.99 3.09
CA ILE A 339 10.54 34.65 2.03
C ILE A 339 11.93 34.36 2.62
N LEU A 340 12.39 35.17 3.61
CA LEU A 340 13.64 34.90 4.30
C LEU A 340 13.59 33.57 5.07
N ALA A 341 12.46 33.24 5.69
CA ALA A 341 12.24 31.94 6.33
C ALA A 341 12.30 30.79 5.33
N LEU A 342 11.74 30.94 4.13
CA LEU A 342 11.82 29.97 3.04
C LEU A 342 13.29 29.74 2.61
N GLY A 343 14.05 30.82 2.43
CA GLY A 343 15.47 30.70 2.11
C GLY A 343 16.27 30.01 3.22
N TRP A 344 15.98 30.33 4.46
CA TRP A 344 16.62 29.71 5.62
C TRP A 344 16.31 28.21 5.75
N LEU A 345 15.05 27.82 5.60
CA LEU A 345 14.67 26.42 5.62
C LEU A 345 15.38 25.64 4.50
N THR A 346 15.46 26.22 3.30
CA THR A 346 16.17 25.60 2.16
C THR A 346 17.67 25.45 2.44
N LEU A 347 18.27 26.43 3.11
CA LEU A 347 19.69 26.39 3.47
C LEU A 347 20.00 25.36 4.55
N THR A 348 19.10 25.18 5.53
CA THR A 348 19.37 24.38 6.72
C THR A 348 18.85 22.96 6.63
N ILE A 349 17.67 22.75 6.06
CA ILE A 349 17.01 21.46 5.92
C ILE A 349 17.04 20.97 4.47
N GLY A 350 16.80 21.89 3.51
CA GLY A 350 16.83 21.61 2.08
C GLY A 350 15.57 20.97 1.52
N HIS A 351 14.61 20.54 2.37
CA HIS A 351 13.37 19.91 1.93
C HIS A 351 12.17 20.30 2.79
N LEU A 352 10.98 20.09 2.25
CA LEU A 352 9.70 20.16 2.94
C LEU A 352 9.07 18.78 3.00
N ASN A 353 8.54 18.43 4.14
CA ASN A 353 7.66 17.26 4.31
C ASN A 353 6.18 17.70 4.35
N LEU A 354 5.26 16.75 4.37
CA LEU A 354 3.82 17.02 4.38
C LEU A 354 3.38 17.97 5.52
N LEU A 355 3.94 17.83 6.72
CA LEU A 355 3.61 18.68 7.87
C LEU A 355 4.24 20.06 7.75
N SER A 356 5.50 20.10 7.34
CA SER A 356 6.23 21.38 7.23
C SER A 356 5.77 22.22 6.04
N ALA A 357 5.10 21.65 5.03
CA ALA A 357 4.56 22.39 3.89
C ALA A 357 3.54 23.48 4.31
N THR A 358 2.90 23.35 5.48
CA THR A 358 1.96 24.35 6.00
C THR A 358 2.63 25.55 6.69
N PHE A 359 3.98 25.61 6.75
CA PHE A 359 4.71 26.63 7.49
C PHE A 359 4.33 28.06 7.09
N ALA A 360 4.06 28.32 5.81
CA ALA A 360 3.71 29.64 5.31
C ALA A 360 2.39 30.16 5.91
N VAL A 361 1.36 29.30 5.99
CA VAL A 361 0.07 29.63 6.64
C VAL A 361 0.29 29.94 8.11
N MET A 362 1.13 29.15 8.80
CA MET A 362 1.48 29.39 10.21
C MET A 362 2.17 30.72 10.42
N LEU A 363 3.13 31.07 9.55
CA LEU A 363 3.83 32.35 9.67
C LEU A 363 2.94 33.55 9.37
N ILE A 364 1.98 33.43 8.43
CA ILE A 364 0.98 34.48 8.17
C ILE A 364 0.13 34.73 9.41
N GLY A 365 -0.26 33.65 10.12
CA GLY A 365 -1.08 33.79 11.33
C GLY A 365 -0.35 34.24 12.59
N LEU A 366 0.91 33.80 12.77
CA LEU A 366 1.66 33.99 14.01
C LEU A 366 2.80 35.00 13.91
N GLY A 367 3.29 35.29 12.69
CA GLY A 367 4.48 36.12 12.45
C GLY A 367 4.19 37.61 12.24
N ASP A 368 2.91 38.03 12.23
CA ASP A 368 2.59 39.42 11.94
C ASP A 368 2.64 40.32 13.17
N TYR A 369 3.82 40.72 13.50
CA TYR A 369 4.09 41.72 14.56
C TYR A 369 3.94 43.18 14.06
N GLY A 370 3.80 43.38 12.76
CA GLY A 370 3.68 44.68 12.11
C GLY A 370 2.45 45.46 12.58
N VAL A 371 1.38 44.78 12.90
CA VAL A 371 0.13 45.40 13.42
C VAL A 371 0.36 46.15 14.72
N LEU A 372 1.04 45.54 15.68
CA LEU A 372 1.33 46.14 16.96
C LEU A 372 2.24 47.37 16.80
N TRP A 373 3.27 47.21 15.92
CA TRP A 373 4.20 48.28 15.63
C TRP A 373 3.51 49.47 14.95
N VAL A 374 2.76 49.23 13.90
CA VAL A 374 2.06 50.29 13.15
C VAL A 374 0.99 50.96 13.99
N SER A 375 0.24 50.20 14.81
CA SER A 375 -0.77 50.79 15.69
C SER A 375 -0.17 51.77 16.68
N ALA A 376 0.95 51.42 17.31
CA ALA A 376 1.65 52.31 18.23
C ALA A 376 2.26 53.55 17.50
N PHE A 377 2.84 53.31 16.32
CA PHE A 377 3.36 54.38 15.49
C PHE A 377 2.26 55.37 15.08
N ASP A 378 1.10 54.89 14.59
CA ASP A 378 -0.04 55.71 14.20
C ASP A 378 -0.61 56.54 15.40
N GLU A 379 -0.67 55.92 16.58
CA GLU A 379 -1.08 56.60 17.82
C GLU A 379 -0.17 57.79 18.13
N TYR A 380 1.16 57.62 18.07
CA TYR A 380 2.09 58.72 18.26
C TYR A 380 1.98 59.77 17.16
N ARG A 381 1.76 59.39 15.93
CA ARG A 381 1.55 60.33 14.80
C ARG A 381 0.25 61.13 14.98
N LYS A 382 -0.86 60.49 15.44
CA LYS A 382 -2.12 61.19 15.73
C LYS A 382 -2.01 62.20 16.88
N LYS A 383 -1.05 62.01 17.79
CA LYS A 383 -0.68 62.96 18.86
C LYS A 383 0.17 64.12 18.37
N GLY A 384 0.46 64.18 17.06
CA GLY A 384 1.26 65.28 16.46
C GLY A 384 2.80 65.12 16.62
N ILE A 385 3.27 63.99 17.09
CA ILE A 385 4.72 63.74 17.30
C ILE A 385 5.38 63.53 15.95
N PRO A 386 6.58 64.10 15.69
CA PRO A 386 7.35 63.90 14.46
C PRO A 386 7.60 62.40 14.18
N ALA A 387 7.73 62.04 12.90
CA ALA A 387 7.83 60.61 12.52
C ALA A 387 9.09 59.93 13.13
N GLU A 388 10.22 60.61 13.18
CA GLU A 388 11.43 60.07 13.77
C GLU A 388 11.31 59.79 15.29
N GLU A 389 10.68 60.71 16.01
CA GLU A 389 10.41 60.56 17.44
C GLU A 389 9.29 59.50 17.69
N SER A 390 8.33 59.40 16.79
CA SER A 390 7.31 58.32 16.81
C SER A 390 7.92 56.95 16.65
N ILE A 391 8.90 56.75 15.73
CA ILE A 391 9.66 55.51 15.60
C ILE A 391 10.45 55.18 16.87
N LYS A 392 11.12 56.19 17.46
CA LYS A 392 11.84 56.02 18.72
C LYS A 392 10.91 55.58 19.85
N ASN A 393 9.76 56.26 20.02
CA ASN A 393 8.83 55.96 21.06
C ASN A 393 8.18 54.58 20.85
N THR A 394 7.84 54.19 19.63
CA THR A 394 7.33 52.87 19.28
C THR A 394 8.35 51.77 19.54
N ALA A 395 9.60 51.95 19.12
CA ALA A 395 10.67 50.97 19.36
C ALA A 395 10.90 50.70 20.86
N LEU A 396 10.85 51.75 21.67
CA LEU A 396 11.05 51.65 23.12
C LEU A 396 9.85 51.19 23.92
N SER A 397 8.63 51.41 23.42
CA SER A 397 7.37 51.02 24.13
C SER A 397 6.86 49.66 23.76
N VAL A 398 6.84 49.31 22.48
CA VAL A 398 6.23 48.07 21.97
C VAL A 398 7.28 47.06 21.54
N GLY A 399 8.47 47.53 21.09
CA GLY A 399 9.53 46.67 20.60
C GLY A 399 9.92 45.53 21.54
N PRO A 400 10.20 45.79 22.84
CA PRO A 400 10.51 44.72 23.79
C PRO A 400 9.41 43.66 23.89
N GLY A 401 8.15 44.10 23.93
CA GLY A 401 7.00 43.19 23.98
C GLY A 401 6.90 42.31 22.72
N ILE A 402 7.13 42.89 21.53
CA ILE A 402 7.19 42.13 20.28
C ILE A 402 8.32 41.09 20.30
N LEU A 403 9.51 41.49 20.76
CA LEU A 403 10.68 40.60 20.85
C LEU A 403 10.38 39.44 21.84
N THR A 404 9.85 39.75 23.02
CA THR A 404 9.46 38.71 24.00
C THR A 404 8.42 37.75 23.41
N ALA A 405 7.39 38.25 22.73
CA ALA A 405 6.37 37.41 22.09
C ALA A 405 6.99 36.53 21.00
N ALA A 406 7.85 37.11 20.13
CA ALA A 406 8.53 36.33 19.09
C ALA A 406 9.47 35.27 19.66
N CYS A 407 10.28 35.61 20.67
CA CYS A 407 11.14 34.65 21.34
C CYS A 407 10.38 33.53 22.04
N THR A 408 9.28 33.85 22.74
CA THR A 408 8.44 32.88 23.42
C THR A 408 7.82 31.89 22.46
N THR A 409 7.23 32.40 21.38
CA THR A 409 6.62 31.55 20.34
C THR A 409 7.68 30.74 19.61
N SER A 410 8.81 31.32 19.25
CA SER A 410 9.92 30.62 18.61
C SER A 410 10.48 29.51 19.48
N LEU A 411 10.71 29.77 20.79
CA LEU A 411 11.18 28.75 21.73
C LEU A 411 10.16 27.62 21.92
N ALA A 412 8.87 27.91 21.88
CA ALA A 412 7.84 26.90 21.91
C ALA A 412 7.93 25.96 20.69
N PHE A 413 8.18 26.50 19.50
CA PHE A 413 8.44 25.69 18.30
C PHE A 413 9.77 24.95 18.36
N PHE A 414 10.85 25.59 18.83
CA PHE A 414 12.14 24.91 19.00
C PHE A 414 12.06 23.77 20.02
N ALA A 415 11.19 23.88 21.03
CA ALA A 415 10.94 22.77 21.94
C ALA A 415 10.39 21.51 21.23
N ALA A 416 9.67 21.68 20.12
CA ALA A 416 9.23 20.57 19.29
C ALA A 416 10.38 19.82 18.59
N MET A 417 11.56 20.43 18.47
CA MET A 417 12.76 19.76 17.93
C MET A 417 13.25 18.61 18.81
N LEU A 418 12.86 18.59 20.08
CA LEU A 418 13.20 17.51 21.00
C LEU A 418 12.34 16.25 20.81
N ALA A 419 11.36 16.31 19.91
CA ALA A 419 10.53 15.15 19.56
C ALA A 419 11.32 14.16 18.68
N ASP A 420 11.16 12.86 18.96
CA ASP A 420 11.78 11.79 18.16
C ASP A 420 11.19 11.66 16.75
N PHE A 421 10.02 12.26 16.51
CA PHE A 421 9.38 12.24 15.19
C PHE A 421 9.94 13.36 14.31
N GLN A 422 10.68 12.98 13.28
CA GLN A 422 11.48 13.92 12.46
C GLN A 422 10.65 15.04 11.84
N ALA A 423 9.45 14.73 11.32
CA ALA A 423 8.59 15.73 10.70
C ALA A 423 8.15 16.84 11.68
N VAL A 424 7.88 16.51 12.94
CA VAL A 424 7.55 17.50 13.99
C VAL A 424 8.79 18.30 14.37
N SER A 425 9.96 17.65 14.48
CA SER A 425 11.24 18.31 14.77
C SER A 425 11.60 19.34 13.69
N GLU A 426 11.51 18.97 12.42
CA GLU A 426 11.75 19.88 11.28
C GLU A 426 10.76 21.04 11.26
N MET A 427 9.47 20.76 11.46
CA MET A 427 8.43 21.79 11.56
C MET A 427 8.77 22.78 12.68
N GLY A 428 9.22 22.29 13.84
CA GLY A 428 9.66 23.13 14.96
C GLY A 428 10.79 24.08 14.59
N TRP A 429 11.82 23.59 13.89
CA TRP A 429 12.93 24.40 13.39
C TRP A 429 12.47 25.47 12.40
N ILE A 430 11.67 25.07 11.40
CA ILE A 430 11.17 25.96 10.35
C ILE A 430 10.29 27.08 10.91
N ALA A 431 9.28 26.70 11.71
CA ALA A 431 8.34 27.66 12.28
C ALA A 431 9.03 28.57 13.31
N GLY A 432 9.84 28.00 14.19
CA GLY A 432 10.57 28.77 15.21
C GLY A 432 11.52 29.81 14.61
N SER A 433 12.35 29.40 13.65
CA SER A 433 13.23 30.34 12.95
C SER A 433 12.47 31.32 12.07
N GLY A 434 11.40 30.88 11.42
CA GLY A 434 10.53 31.72 10.59
C GLY A 434 9.92 32.88 11.38
N ILE A 435 9.43 32.64 12.60
CA ILE A 435 8.91 33.68 13.49
C ILE A 435 9.97 34.72 13.81
N LEU A 436 11.22 34.30 14.06
CA LEU A 436 12.32 35.25 14.30
C LEU A 436 12.63 36.11 13.08
N PHE A 437 12.57 35.51 11.85
CA PHE A 437 12.72 36.31 10.63
C PHE A 437 11.57 37.30 10.42
N CYS A 438 10.34 36.95 10.77
CA CYS A 438 9.19 37.86 10.73
C CYS A 438 9.37 39.01 11.72
N ALA A 439 9.85 38.75 12.96
CA ALA A 439 10.15 39.78 13.95
C ALA A 439 11.30 40.68 13.51
N LEU A 440 12.37 40.11 12.93
CA LEU A 440 13.49 40.86 12.38
C LEU A 440 13.02 41.79 11.25
N SER A 441 12.19 41.32 10.34
CA SER A 441 11.59 42.11 9.26
C SER A 441 10.73 43.26 9.83
N CYS A 442 10.00 43.01 10.92
CA CYS A 442 9.23 44.03 11.62
C CYS A 442 10.14 45.17 12.20
N PHE A 443 11.34 44.86 12.67
CA PHE A 443 12.29 45.87 13.19
C PHE A 443 13.16 46.52 12.12
N THR A 444 13.26 45.93 10.93
CA THR A 444 14.12 46.45 9.83
C THR A 444 13.29 46.95 8.66
N THR A 445 12.53 46.09 8.00
CA THR A 445 11.80 46.40 6.76
C THR A 445 10.67 47.39 7.00
N LEU A 446 9.91 47.21 8.10
CA LEU A 446 8.75 48.08 8.37
C LEU A 446 9.16 49.54 8.66
N PRO A 447 10.15 49.84 9.53
CA PRO A 447 10.65 51.21 9.70
C PRO A 447 11.21 51.81 8.41
N SER A 448 11.87 50.98 7.58
CA SER A 448 12.39 51.39 6.28
C SER A 448 11.25 51.81 5.33
N LEU A 449 10.21 51.01 5.19
CA LEU A 449 9.03 51.32 4.40
C LEU A 449 8.30 52.57 4.91
N LEU A 450 8.18 52.72 6.23
CA LEU A 450 7.63 53.94 6.84
C LEU A 450 8.52 55.18 6.48
N GLY A 451 9.84 55.05 6.52
CA GLY A 451 10.77 56.10 6.14
C GLY A 451 10.63 56.52 4.66
N ILE A 452 10.52 55.57 3.74
CA ILE A 452 10.24 55.83 2.33
C ILE A 452 8.95 56.60 2.15
N THR A 453 7.87 56.13 2.78
CA THR A 453 6.55 56.74 2.62
C THR A 453 6.47 58.15 3.26
N GLU A 454 7.16 58.41 4.34
CA GLU A 454 7.24 59.77 4.96
C GLU A 454 8.14 60.71 4.16
N SER A 455 9.22 60.21 3.55
CA SER A 455 10.07 60.99 2.65
C SER A 455 9.27 61.43 1.39
N TYR A 456 8.45 60.57 0.85
CA TYR A 456 7.58 60.88 -0.29
C TYR A 456 6.52 61.95 0.06
N LYS A 457 5.94 61.92 1.28
CA LYS A 457 5.02 62.97 1.76
C LYS A 457 5.68 64.36 1.83
N LYS A 458 6.95 64.45 2.27
CA LYS A 458 7.69 65.72 2.30
C LYS A 458 7.91 66.30 0.90
N VAL A 459 8.04 65.46 -0.11
CA VAL A 459 8.23 65.88 -1.51
C VAL A 459 6.90 66.27 -2.19
N THR A 460 5.80 65.59 -1.85
CA THR A 460 4.46 65.80 -2.45
C THR A 460 3.59 66.83 -1.76
N GLN A 461 4.06 67.53 -0.72
CA GLN A 461 3.29 68.55 0.00
C GLN A 461 2.93 69.79 -0.89
N LYS A 462 3.13 69.72 -2.22
CA LYS A 462 2.67 70.67 -3.25
C LYS A 462 1.49 70.20 -4.12
N SER A 463 0.91 69.06 -3.80
CA SER A 463 -0.23 68.54 -4.58
C SER A 463 -1.30 67.98 -3.66
N GLU A 464 -2.42 68.75 -3.56
CA GLU A 464 -3.65 68.37 -2.82
C GLU A 464 -4.45 67.23 -3.47
N LEU A 465 -3.79 66.20 -4.01
CA LEU A 465 -4.47 65.12 -4.70
C LEU A 465 -4.21 63.75 -4.09
N THR A 466 -4.67 63.56 -2.84
CA THR A 466 -4.94 62.16 -2.36
C THR A 466 -5.81 62.14 -1.14
N ASN A 467 -6.93 62.87 -1.17
CA ASN A 467 -8.11 62.46 -0.36
C ASN A 467 -8.90 61.43 -1.18
N TRP A 468 -8.46 60.17 -1.13
CA TRP A 468 -9.37 59.08 -1.49
C TRP A 468 -10.43 59.00 -0.40
N PRO A 469 -11.72 59.17 -0.75
CA PRO A 469 -12.80 59.10 0.23
C PRO A 469 -13.04 57.64 0.59
N VAL A 470 -12.30 57.10 1.55
CA VAL A 470 -12.71 55.85 2.23
C VAL A 470 -13.43 56.28 3.52
N GLU A 471 -14.46 57.09 3.38
CA GLU A 471 -15.51 57.23 4.40
C GLU A 471 -16.56 56.11 4.37
N ILE A 472 -16.26 54.96 3.72
CA ILE A 472 -17.31 53.97 3.40
C ILE A 472 -17.63 53.03 4.55
N LEU A 473 -16.93 53.02 5.69
CA LEU A 473 -17.27 52.14 6.81
C LEU A 473 -16.97 52.78 8.16
N THR A 474 -17.53 53.94 8.44
CA THR A 474 -17.67 54.42 9.82
C THR A 474 -18.82 53.69 10.48
N PHE A 475 -18.59 52.47 10.95
CA PHE A 475 -19.37 52.02 12.10
C PHE A 475 -18.93 52.85 13.30
N PRO A 476 -19.83 53.72 13.84
CA PRO A 476 -19.50 54.41 15.06
C PRO A 476 -19.48 53.38 16.18
N ILE A 477 -18.32 52.86 16.53
CA ILE A 477 -18.13 52.21 17.80
C ILE A 477 -18.15 53.31 18.82
N THR A 478 -19.37 53.75 19.20
CA THR A 478 -19.53 54.71 20.28
C THR A 478 -18.97 54.09 21.54
N PRO A 479 -18.22 54.85 22.37
CA PRO A 479 -17.66 54.35 23.62
C PRO A 479 -18.72 53.91 24.66
N ASN A 480 -19.96 53.95 24.28
CA ASN A 480 -21.10 53.59 25.15
C ASN A 480 -21.62 52.16 24.83
N SER A 481 -20.81 51.34 24.26
CA SER A 481 -21.18 49.97 23.89
C SER A 481 -21.12 49.06 25.11
N TRP A 482 -21.83 47.97 25.05
CA TRP A 482 -21.86 46.87 26.01
C TRP A 482 -20.45 46.44 26.49
N THR A 483 -19.41 46.64 25.67
CA THR A 483 -18.00 46.34 25.99
C THR A 483 -17.51 47.12 27.20
N THR A 484 -17.77 48.43 27.30
CA THR A 484 -17.38 49.25 28.46
C THR A 484 -18.08 48.82 29.74
N LYS A 485 -19.37 48.39 29.63
CA LYS A 485 -20.12 47.83 30.77
C LYS A 485 -19.58 46.45 31.19
N LEU A 486 -19.09 45.64 30.21
CA LEU A 486 -18.51 44.36 30.46
C LEU A 486 -17.16 44.49 31.18
N PHE A 487 -16.27 45.37 30.70
CA PHE A 487 -14.97 45.64 31.34
C PHE A 487 -15.03 46.35 32.66
N SER A 488 -16.19 46.94 33.02
CA SER A 488 -16.37 47.62 34.32
C SER A 488 -16.45 46.64 35.52
N LYS A 489 -16.66 45.33 35.25
CA LYS A 489 -16.78 44.29 36.30
C LYS A 489 -15.72 43.17 36.09
N PRO A 490 -14.44 43.44 36.36
CA PRO A 490 -13.36 42.51 36.06
C PRO A 490 -13.49 41.14 36.77
N LYS A 491 -14.01 41.16 38.02
CA LYS A 491 -14.24 39.90 38.77
C LYS A 491 -15.22 38.97 38.07
N SER A 492 -16.34 39.53 37.58
CA SER A 492 -17.37 38.73 36.90
C SER A 492 -16.85 38.18 35.54
N MET A 493 -15.99 38.90 34.85
CA MET A 493 -15.34 38.41 33.62
C MET A 493 -14.38 37.24 33.88
N VAL A 494 -13.57 37.36 34.94
CA VAL A 494 -12.67 36.23 35.32
C VAL A 494 -13.49 35.00 35.69
N VAL A 495 -14.56 35.17 36.48
CA VAL A 495 -15.44 34.04 36.84
C VAL A 495 -16.11 33.45 35.59
N ALA A 496 -16.62 34.28 34.69
CA ALA A 496 -17.22 33.81 33.43
C ALA A 496 -16.19 33.08 32.56
N GLY A 497 -14.94 33.57 32.47
CA GLY A 497 -13.84 32.91 31.78
C GLY A 497 -13.53 31.54 32.38
N VAL A 498 -13.40 31.46 33.72
CA VAL A 498 -13.16 30.17 34.40
C VAL A 498 -14.31 29.18 34.17
N ILE A 499 -15.57 29.64 34.26
CA ILE A 499 -16.74 28.77 33.99
C ILE A 499 -16.70 28.27 32.54
N LEU A 500 -16.39 29.15 31.59
CA LEU A 500 -16.31 28.78 30.16
C LEU A 500 -15.18 27.78 29.92
N THR A 501 -14.01 28.00 30.52
CA THR A 501 -12.88 27.07 30.44
C THR A 501 -13.23 25.70 31.02
N CYS A 502 -13.86 25.66 32.21
CA CYS A 502 -14.34 24.42 32.81
C CYS A 502 -15.37 23.71 31.95
N LEU A 503 -16.27 24.46 31.31
CA LEU A 503 -17.28 23.89 30.40
C LEU A 503 -16.64 23.23 29.17
N PHE A 504 -15.62 23.86 28.56
CA PHE A 504 -14.89 23.32 27.42
C PHE A 504 -13.88 22.22 27.80
N LEU A 505 -13.45 22.16 29.05
CA LEU A 505 -12.59 21.11 29.56
C LEU A 505 -13.28 19.72 29.47
N ILE A 506 -14.59 19.66 29.71
CA ILE A 506 -15.35 18.39 29.66
C ILE A 506 -15.26 17.70 28.28
N PRO A 507 -15.57 18.36 27.14
CA PRO A 507 -15.38 17.77 25.84
C PRO A 507 -13.90 17.57 25.49
N ALA A 508 -12.99 18.42 25.96
CA ALA A 508 -11.56 18.27 25.73
C ALA A 508 -11.00 16.96 26.30
N LEU A 509 -11.50 16.52 27.46
CA LEU A 509 -11.13 15.22 28.06
C LEU A 509 -11.61 14.00 27.24
N LYS A 510 -12.57 14.18 26.34
CA LYS A 510 -13.09 13.13 25.45
C LYS A 510 -12.37 13.07 24.11
N VAL A 511 -11.45 13.99 23.85
CA VAL A 511 -10.68 14.01 22.59
C VAL A 511 -9.80 12.75 22.53
N SER A 512 -9.99 11.93 21.51
CA SER A 512 -9.18 10.76 21.21
C SER A 512 -8.29 11.03 20.02
N TYR A 513 -7.11 10.46 20.05
CA TYR A 513 -6.19 10.52 18.92
C TYR A 513 -6.64 9.53 17.84
N ASP A 514 -6.96 10.02 16.64
CA ASP A 514 -7.28 9.18 15.50
C ASP A 514 -5.98 8.66 14.88
N HIS A 515 -5.84 7.34 14.89
CA HIS A 515 -4.67 6.66 14.36
C HIS A 515 -4.82 6.27 12.88
N ASN A 516 -6.01 6.45 12.29
CA ASN A 516 -6.27 6.06 10.92
C ASN A 516 -5.81 7.16 9.94
N LEU A 517 -4.69 6.89 9.27
CA LEU A 517 -4.10 7.84 8.31
C LEU A 517 -4.98 8.07 7.06
N LEU A 518 -5.88 7.15 6.71
CA LEU A 518 -6.84 7.37 5.63
C LEU A 518 -7.85 8.47 5.94
N HIS A 519 -8.15 8.71 7.24
CA HIS A 519 -9.04 9.78 7.64
C HIS A 519 -8.41 11.17 7.48
N LEU A 520 -7.08 11.25 7.41
CA LEU A 520 -6.36 12.50 7.14
C LEU A 520 -6.41 12.88 5.66
N GLN A 521 -6.61 11.89 4.78
CA GLN A 521 -6.68 12.12 3.35
C GLN A 521 -8.07 12.58 2.93
N SER A 522 -8.13 13.44 1.91
CA SER A 522 -9.41 13.85 1.35
C SER A 522 -10.15 12.65 0.75
N ALA A 523 -11.35 12.37 1.24
CA ALA A 523 -12.21 11.30 0.72
C ALA A 523 -12.63 11.53 -0.75
N SER A 524 -12.38 12.72 -1.30
CA SER A 524 -12.65 13.05 -2.69
C SER A 524 -11.57 12.54 -3.66
N LEU A 525 -10.38 12.20 -3.16
CA LEU A 525 -9.28 11.68 -3.98
C LEU A 525 -9.66 10.34 -4.59
N ASP A 526 -9.39 10.21 -5.88
CA ASP A 526 -9.75 9.01 -6.65
C ASP A 526 -8.97 7.78 -6.16
N SER A 527 -7.68 7.92 -5.88
CA SER A 527 -6.85 6.88 -5.29
C SER A 527 -7.40 6.35 -3.96
N VAL A 528 -7.94 7.23 -3.10
CA VAL A 528 -8.54 6.84 -1.81
C VAL A 528 -9.85 6.06 -2.01
N LYS A 529 -10.65 6.41 -3.02
CA LYS A 529 -11.87 5.66 -3.36
C LYS A 529 -11.53 4.24 -3.81
N TRP A 530 -10.56 4.10 -4.72
CA TRP A 530 -10.12 2.81 -5.22
C TRP A 530 -9.41 1.97 -4.14
N GLU A 531 -8.69 2.61 -3.21
CA GLU A 531 -8.13 1.90 -2.05
C GLU A 531 -9.24 1.30 -1.18
N LYS A 532 -10.33 2.03 -0.93
CA LYS A 532 -11.48 1.49 -0.18
C LYS A 532 -12.13 0.31 -0.91
N VAL A 533 -12.31 0.40 -2.23
CA VAL A 533 -12.84 -0.73 -3.02
C VAL A 533 -11.93 -1.94 -2.91
N LEU A 534 -10.62 -1.75 -2.98
CA LEU A 534 -9.64 -2.82 -2.83
C LEU A 534 -9.68 -3.45 -1.44
N LEU A 535 -9.76 -2.64 -0.38
CA LEU A 535 -9.87 -3.11 1.00
C LEU A 535 -11.16 -3.92 1.26
N ASP A 536 -12.26 -3.50 0.68
CA ASP A 536 -13.56 -4.19 0.83
C ASP A 536 -13.60 -5.53 0.09
N LYS A 537 -12.95 -5.63 -1.07
CA LYS A 537 -13.02 -6.80 -1.96
C LYS A 537 -11.82 -7.73 -1.86
N MET A 538 -10.65 -7.20 -1.55
CA MET A 538 -9.37 -7.92 -1.42
C MET A 538 -8.57 -7.41 -0.21
N PRO A 539 -9.03 -7.60 1.01
CA PRO A 539 -8.39 -7.02 2.21
C PRO A 539 -6.95 -7.49 2.42
N THR A 540 -6.56 -8.60 1.83
CA THR A 540 -5.20 -9.16 1.89
C THR A 540 -4.23 -8.56 0.88
N ALA A 541 -4.70 -7.70 -0.04
CA ALA A 541 -3.86 -7.20 -1.13
C ALA A 541 -3.01 -5.97 -0.77
N THR A 542 -3.31 -5.26 0.33
CA THR A 542 -2.76 -3.92 0.55
C THR A 542 -1.51 -3.88 1.43
N TRP A 543 -1.56 -4.41 2.63
CA TRP A 543 -0.45 -4.33 3.58
C TRP A 543 0.01 -5.69 4.06
N HIS A 544 1.32 -5.89 4.05
CA HIS A 544 1.93 -7.14 4.51
C HIS A 544 3.21 -6.84 5.30
N ALA A 545 3.54 -7.73 6.21
CA ALA A 545 4.85 -7.77 6.83
C ALA A 545 5.82 -8.51 5.92
N VAL A 546 7.08 -8.13 5.95
CA VAL A 546 8.15 -8.78 5.19
C VAL A 546 9.24 -9.29 6.13
N THR A 547 9.72 -10.46 5.83
CA THR A 547 10.91 -11.05 6.43
C THR A 547 11.62 -11.91 5.40
N PHE A 548 12.89 -12.21 5.60
CA PHE A 548 13.66 -13.02 4.66
C PHE A 548 14.66 -13.93 5.38
N THR A 549 14.97 -15.02 4.73
CA THR A 549 15.83 -16.10 5.25
C THR A 549 16.94 -16.41 4.27
N ALA A 550 18.03 -17.00 4.77
CA ALA A 550 19.17 -17.37 3.93
C ALA A 550 18.91 -18.66 3.13
N THR A 551 18.05 -19.56 3.65
CA THR A 551 17.82 -20.88 3.05
C THR A 551 16.34 -21.12 2.79
N ARG A 552 16.07 -22.00 1.83
CA ARG A 552 14.72 -22.46 1.49
C ARG A 552 14.03 -23.14 2.68
N GLU A 553 14.77 -23.98 3.39
CA GLU A 553 14.29 -24.78 4.51
C GLU A 553 13.81 -23.89 5.66
N GLU A 554 14.59 -22.86 5.98
CA GLU A 554 14.18 -21.83 6.95
C GLU A 554 12.92 -21.09 6.50
N ALA A 555 12.81 -20.73 5.22
CA ALA A 555 11.62 -20.06 4.67
C ALA A 555 10.37 -20.91 4.89
N LEU A 556 10.44 -22.21 4.61
CA LEU A 556 9.32 -23.14 4.80
C LEU A 556 8.98 -23.37 6.28
N GLU A 557 9.98 -23.36 7.18
CA GLU A 557 9.77 -23.43 8.61
C GLU A 557 9.08 -22.17 9.14
N TRP A 558 9.56 -21.01 8.71
CA TRP A 558 8.99 -19.73 9.12
C TRP A 558 7.57 -19.55 8.58
N LYS A 559 7.31 -19.98 7.34
CA LYS A 559 5.96 -20.01 6.79
C LYS A 559 4.99 -20.73 7.74
N LYS A 560 5.33 -21.94 8.18
CA LYS A 560 4.49 -22.70 9.11
C LYS A 560 4.28 -21.98 10.45
N LYS A 561 5.33 -21.31 10.98
CA LYS A 561 5.23 -20.55 12.24
C LYS A 561 4.31 -19.35 12.09
N PHE A 562 4.39 -18.60 10.95
CA PHE A 562 3.53 -17.47 10.71
C PHE A 562 2.08 -17.87 10.41
N GLU A 563 1.86 -18.92 9.63
CA GLU A 563 0.51 -19.43 9.33
C GLU A 563 -0.22 -19.98 10.57
N ALA A 564 0.52 -20.35 11.62
CA ALA A 564 -0.06 -20.76 12.90
C ALA A 564 -0.57 -19.56 13.74
N LEU A 565 -0.27 -18.32 13.36
CA LEU A 565 -0.71 -17.13 14.10
C LEU A 565 -2.16 -16.77 13.73
N PRO A 566 -3.02 -16.46 14.71
CA PRO A 566 -4.43 -16.13 14.45
C PRO A 566 -4.65 -14.80 13.68
N GLU A 567 -3.66 -13.90 13.71
CA GLU A 567 -3.69 -12.61 13.02
C GLU A 567 -3.29 -12.70 11.55
N VAL A 568 -2.72 -13.85 11.12
CA VAL A 568 -2.23 -14.08 9.77
C VAL A 568 -3.29 -14.77 8.93
N SER A 569 -3.49 -14.30 7.70
CA SER A 569 -4.37 -14.94 6.71
C SER A 569 -3.61 -15.93 5.85
N GLN A 570 -2.46 -15.52 5.33
CA GLN A 570 -1.60 -16.33 4.46
C GLN A 570 -0.17 -15.81 4.45
N VAL A 571 0.75 -16.67 4.05
CA VAL A 571 2.16 -16.32 3.82
C VAL A 571 2.50 -16.62 2.37
N ALA A 572 2.83 -15.58 1.60
CA ALA A 572 3.26 -15.72 0.21
C ALA A 572 4.80 -15.83 0.15
N GLU A 573 5.27 -16.86 -0.51
CA GLU A 573 6.68 -17.14 -0.70
C GLU A 573 6.87 -18.07 -1.92
N ILE A 574 8.08 -18.25 -2.43
CA ILE A 574 8.36 -19.13 -3.57
C ILE A 574 9.01 -20.46 -3.20
N ALA A 575 9.40 -20.66 -1.96
CA ALA A 575 10.09 -21.89 -1.51
C ALA A 575 9.22 -23.14 -1.70
N SER A 576 7.88 -23.01 -1.52
CA SER A 576 6.92 -24.08 -1.76
C SER A 576 6.59 -24.31 -3.23
N MET A 577 6.97 -23.39 -4.13
CA MET A 577 6.86 -23.60 -5.58
C MET A 577 7.91 -24.58 -6.12
N LEU A 578 8.86 -24.96 -5.29
CA LEU A 578 9.83 -26.00 -5.63
C LEU A 578 9.39 -27.33 -4.99
N PRO A 579 9.41 -28.43 -5.70
CA PRO A 579 9.08 -29.76 -5.14
C PRO A 579 10.05 -30.15 -4.03
N LYS A 580 9.58 -30.95 -3.05
CA LYS A 580 10.38 -31.36 -1.89
C LYS A 580 11.32 -32.52 -2.20
N ASP A 581 10.78 -33.63 -2.68
CA ASP A 581 11.47 -34.91 -2.77
C ASP A 581 11.91 -35.22 -4.20
N GLN A 582 12.47 -34.23 -4.91
CA GLN A 582 12.79 -34.33 -6.32
C GLN A 582 13.72 -35.51 -6.65
N THR A 583 14.68 -35.84 -5.77
CA THR A 583 15.64 -36.94 -6.04
C THR A 583 14.94 -38.28 -6.07
N ILE A 584 14.03 -38.55 -5.14
CA ILE A 584 13.25 -39.78 -5.08
C ILE A 584 12.29 -39.83 -6.27
N ASN A 585 11.54 -38.74 -6.48
CA ASN A 585 10.57 -38.63 -7.57
C ASN A 585 11.20 -38.80 -8.94
N LYS A 586 12.40 -38.25 -9.18
CA LYS A 586 13.14 -38.40 -10.44
C LYS A 586 13.38 -39.86 -10.82
N GLY A 587 13.70 -40.72 -9.86
CA GLY A 587 13.89 -42.17 -10.10
C GLY A 587 12.58 -42.82 -10.57
N GLN A 588 11.49 -42.54 -9.92
CA GLN A 588 10.16 -43.06 -10.28
C GLN A 588 9.64 -42.49 -11.61
N LEU A 589 9.89 -41.22 -11.90
CA LEU A 589 9.54 -40.62 -13.20
C LEU A 589 10.31 -41.22 -14.36
N LYS A 590 11.61 -41.55 -14.18
CA LYS A 590 12.37 -42.29 -15.19
C LYS A 590 11.75 -43.67 -15.48
N GLU A 591 11.24 -44.33 -14.44
CA GLU A 591 10.56 -45.62 -14.61
C GLU A 591 9.24 -45.44 -15.40
N ILE A 592 8.45 -44.40 -15.10
CA ILE A 592 7.25 -44.07 -15.87
C ILE A 592 7.59 -43.81 -17.32
N GLN A 593 8.59 -42.98 -17.63
CA GLN A 593 9.03 -42.70 -19.01
C GLN A 593 9.49 -43.97 -19.73
N HIS A 594 10.21 -44.83 -19.03
CA HIS A 594 10.70 -46.08 -19.57
C HIS A 594 9.53 -47.02 -19.94
N ARG A 595 8.54 -47.14 -19.09
CA ARG A 595 7.35 -47.98 -19.34
C ARG A 595 6.48 -47.44 -20.46
N LEU A 596 6.40 -46.13 -20.63
CA LEU A 596 5.60 -45.48 -21.66
C LEU A 596 6.35 -45.23 -22.98
N ARG A 597 7.55 -45.79 -23.16
CA ARG A 597 8.37 -45.56 -24.37
C ARG A 597 7.78 -46.12 -25.65
N LEU A 598 7.03 -47.23 -25.56
CA LEU A 598 6.47 -47.98 -26.69
C LEU A 598 4.97 -47.72 -26.90
N LEU A 599 4.43 -46.62 -26.43
CA LEU A 599 3.06 -46.23 -26.68
C LEU A 599 2.76 -46.11 -28.17
N PRO A 600 1.61 -46.53 -28.66
CA PRO A 600 1.12 -46.24 -30.00
C PRO A 600 1.15 -44.74 -30.29
N THR A 601 1.17 -44.35 -31.56
CA THR A 601 1.11 -42.93 -31.93
C THR A 601 -0.14 -42.28 -31.37
N ARG A 602 -0.06 -41.05 -30.92
CA ARG A 602 -1.17 -40.28 -30.35
C ARG A 602 -2.30 -40.20 -31.38
N GLY A 603 -3.53 -40.48 -30.95
CA GLY A 603 -4.70 -40.50 -31.83
C GLY A 603 -4.85 -41.75 -32.70
N SER A 604 -3.90 -42.74 -32.59
CA SER A 604 -4.06 -44.01 -33.28
C SER A 604 -5.30 -44.77 -32.74
N LYS A 605 -6.03 -45.39 -33.65
CA LYS A 605 -7.16 -46.28 -33.31
C LYS A 605 -6.68 -47.71 -33.54
N PRO A 606 -6.37 -48.47 -32.48
CA PRO A 606 -6.02 -49.89 -32.62
C PRO A 606 -7.15 -50.62 -33.32
N GLY A 607 -6.82 -51.46 -34.26
CA GLY A 607 -7.78 -52.21 -35.05
C GLY A 607 -8.29 -53.44 -34.26
N HIS A 608 -9.41 -53.29 -33.51
CA HIS A 608 -10.02 -54.42 -32.84
C HIS A 608 -10.75 -55.35 -33.80
N ALA A 609 -10.61 -56.66 -33.58
CA ALA A 609 -11.40 -57.66 -34.26
C ALA A 609 -12.92 -57.48 -33.94
N THR A 610 -13.77 -58.08 -34.75
CA THR A 610 -15.22 -58.07 -34.40
C THR A 610 -15.42 -58.78 -33.07
N PRO A 611 -16.15 -58.18 -32.08
CA PRO A 611 -16.33 -58.78 -30.79
C PRO A 611 -17.03 -60.12 -30.86
N ASP A 612 -16.47 -61.12 -30.19
CA ASP A 612 -17.14 -62.44 -29.98
C ASP A 612 -18.06 -62.31 -28.79
N ILE A 613 -19.32 -61.93 -29.03
CA ILE A 613 -20.33 -61.73 -27.96
C ILE A 613 -20.65 -63.04 -27.27
N ALA A 614 -20.72 -64.13 -28.01
CA ALA A 614 -21.04 -65.45 -27.43
C ALA A 614 -19.91 -65.90 -26.46
N GLY A 615 -18.66 -65.75 -26.85
CA GLY A 615 -17.54 -66.01 -25.97
C GLY A 615 -17.48 -65.03 -24.77
N LEU A 616 -17.74 -63.75 -24.99
CA LEU A 616 -17.78 -62.74 -23.90
C LEU A 616 -18.91 -63.06 -22.87
N THR A 617 -20.12 -63.38 -23.37
CA THR A 617 -21.26 -63.74 -22.49
C THR A 617 -20.93 -64.99 -21.65
N LYS A 618 -20.29 -65.99 -22.24
CA LYS A 618 -19.86 -67.17 -21.52
C LYS A 618 -18.86 -66.83 -20.43
N GLU A 619 -17.85 -66.02 -20.70
CA GLU A 619 -16.84 -65.62 -19.70
C GLU A 619 -17.44 -64.75 -18.58
N LEU A 620 -18.36 -63.86 -18.92
CA LEU A 620 -19.08 -63.03 -17.96
C LEU A 620 -19.94 -63.88 -17.01
N GLN A 621 -20.61 -64.91 -17.57
CA GLN A 621 -21.38 -65.85 -16.74
C GLN A 621 -20.52 -66.70 -15.82
N LEU A 622 -19.39 -67.18 -16.32
CA LEU A 622 -18.39 -67.90 -15.51
C LEU A 622 -17.83 -67.04 -14.38
N LEU A 623 -17.51 -65.79 -14.69
CA LEU A 623 -16.99 -64.82 -13.71
C LEU A 623 -18.06 -64.45 -12.68
N ALA A 624 -19.33 -64.23 -13.10
CA ALA A 624 -20.45 -63.93 -12.20
C ALA A 624 -20.78 -65.12 -11.26
N GLY A 625 -20.59 -66.35 -11.73
CA GLY A 625 -20.69 -67.56 -10.88
C GLY A 625 -19.59 -67.59 -9.80
N LYS A 626 -18.35 -67.37 -10.23
CA LYS A 626 -17.18 -67.34 -9.36
C LYS A 626 -17.28 -66.23 -8.27
N THR A 627 -17.76 -65.05 -8.63
CA THR A 627 -17.96 -63.95 -7.64
C THR A 627 -18.97 -64.32 -6.55
N SER A 628 -19.82 -65.29 -6.79
CA SER A 628 -20.72 -65.84 -5.77
C SER A 628 -20.05 -66.80 -4.78
N GLU A 629 -19.01 -67.51 -5.22
CA GLU A 629 -18.29 -68.52 -4.42
C GLU A 629 -17.16 -67.84 -3.58
N ALA A 630 -16.49 -66.85 -4.12
CA ALA A 630 -15.30 -66.14 -3.54
C ALA A 630 -15.61 -65.10 -2.44
N ASN A 631 -16.85 -65.01 -1.95
CA ASN A 631 -17.34 -63.95 -1.05
C ASN A 631 -16.71 -64.01 0.38
N SER A 632 -15.82 -64.93 0.69
CA SER A 632 -15.17 -65.02 2.03
C SER A 632 -13.90 -64.19 2.15
N LEU A 633 -13.23 -63.85 1.08
CA LEU A 633 -11.96 -63.13 1.06
C LEU A 633 -12.10 -61.68 0.50
N LEU A 634 -13.07 -61.45 -0.36
CA LEU A 634 -13.33 -60.18 -1.01
C LEU A 634 -14.84 -59.96 -1.14
N ASP A 635 -15.33 -58.76 -0.78
CA ASP A 635 -16.71 -58.43 -1.12
C ASP A 635 -16.83 -58.13 -2.63
N LEU A 636 -17.22 -59.13 -3.41
CA LEU A 636 -17.42 -59.08 -4.85
C LEU A 636 -18.87 -58.79 -5.24
N SER A 637 -19.72 -58.47 -4.28
CA SER A 637 -21.16 -58.22 -4.50
C SER A 637 -21.43 -57.15 -5.55
N GLU A 638 -20.69 -56.06 -5.49
CA GLU A 638 -20.78 -54.96 -6.42
C GLU A 638 -20.24 -55.34 -7.84
N VAL A 639 -19.14 -56.14 -7.88
CA VAL A 639 -18.64 -56.67 -9.17
C VAL A 639 -19.67 -57.53 -9.85
N LYS A 640 -20.31 -58.41 -9.06
CA LYS A 640 -21.39 -59.28 -9.54
C LYS A 640 -22.57 -58.48 -10.10
N LYS A 641 -23.01 -57.44 -9.38
CA LYS A 641 -24.07 -56.55 -9.80
C LYS A 641 -23.77 -55.89 -11.14
N ASP A 642 -22.54 -55.34 -11.29
CA ASP A 642 -22.08 -54.70 -12.50
C ASP A 642 -22.02 -55.70 -13.69
N LEU A 643 -21.58 -56.96 -13.43
CA LEU A 643 -21.53 -58.02 -14.44
C LEU A 643 -22.92 -58.44 -14.89
N VAL A 644 -23.87 -58.60 -13.98
CA VAL A 644 -25.28 -58.92 -14.31
C VAL A 644 -25.90 -57.82 -15.16
N SER A 645 -25.72 -56.56 -14.75
CA SER A 645 -26.24 -55.42 -15.53
C SER A 645 -25.66 -55.37 -16.93
N PHE A 646 -24.36 -55.71 -17.10
CA PHE A 646 -23.72 -55.75 -18.41
C PHE A 646 -24.25 -56.92 -19.25
N LEU A 647 -24.47 -58.10 -18.67
CA LEU A 647 -25.09 -59.25 -19.34
C LEU A 647 -26.50 -58.92 -19.84
N ASP A 648 -27.34 -58.28 -19.01
CA ASP A 648 -28.66 -57.80 -19.40
C ASP A 648 -28.60 -56.79 -20.53
N GLY A 649 -27.62 -55.87 -20.47
CA GLY A 649 -27.35 -54.90 -21.54
C GLY A 649 -26.98 -55.56 -22.86
N LEU A 650 -26.12 -56.58 -22.84
CA LEU A 650 -25.76 -57.35 -24.05
C LEU A 650 -26.93 -58.17 -24.62
N SER A 651 -27.81 -58.70 -23.77
CA SER A 651 -29.00 -59.48 -24.23
C SER A 651 -30.07 -58.59 -24.80
N ASN A 652 -30.25 -57.38 -24.29
CA ASN A 652 -31.28 -56.44 -24.73
C ASN A 652 -30.83 -55.55 -25.94
N ALA A 653 -29.55 -55.45 -26.18
CA ALA A 653 -29.03 -54.70 -27.31
C ALA A 653 -29.33 -55.47 -28.62
N SER A 654 -30.01 -54.85 -29.56
CA SER A 654 -30.52 -55.42 -30.83
C SER A 654 -29.36 -55.85 -31.73
N LYS A 655 -29.65 -56.33 -32.97
CA LYS A 655 -28.71 -56.83 -34.04
C LYS A 655 -27.41 -56.04 -34.29
N ASN A 656 -27.23 -54.88 -33.64
CA ASN A 656 -26.04 -54.02 -33.76
C ASN A 656 -25.03 -54.14 -32.62
N SER A 657 -25.26 -55.01 -31.60
CA SER A 657 -24.39 -55.10 -30.38
C SER A 657 -22.90 -55.29 -30.72
N ASN A 658 -22.58 -56.05 -31.76
CA ASN A 658 -21.21 -56.24 -32.23
C ASN A 658 -20.57 -54.92 -32.66
N LYS A 659 -21.30 -54.09 -33.36
CA LYS A 659 -20.79 -52.80 -33.85
C LYS A 659 -20.64 -51.77 -32.73
N GLU A 660 -21.62 -51.72 -31.81
CA GLU A 660 -21.57 -50.77 -30.67
C GLU A 660 -20.50 -51.18 -29.68
N LEU A 661 -20.35 -52.46 -29.36
CA LEU A 661 -19.27 -52.93 -28.48
C LEU A 661 -17.88 -52.66 -29.08
N LYS A 662 -17.73 -52.87 -30.39
CA LYS A 662 -16.49 -52.54 -31.10
C LYS A 662 -16.14 -51.05 -31.00
N LYS A 663 -17.11 -50.16 -31.21
CA LYS A 663 -16.92 -48.72 -31.08
C LYS A 663 -16.53 -48.33 -29.64
N PHE A 664 -17.16 -48.95 -28.64
CA PHE A 664 -16.79 -48.76 -27.24
C PHE A 664 -15.35 -49.20 -26.97
N GLU A 665 -14.95 -50.42 -27.43
CA GLU A 665 -13.59 -50.91 -27.24
C GLU A 665 -12.55 -50.01 -27.92
N GLU A 666 -12.81 -49.51 -29.13
CA GLU A 666 -11.97 -48.53 -29.82
C GLU A 666 -11.91 -47.21 -29.06
N ALA A 667 -13.05 -46.74 -28.50
CA ALA A 667 -13.09 -45.49 -27.73
C ALA A 667 -12.31 -45.63 -26.42
N VAL A 668 -12.52 -46.70 -25.64
CA VAL A 668 -11.84 -46.98 -24.36
C VAL A 668 -10.32 -47.09 -24.57
N THR A 669 -9.92 -47.79 -25.64
CA THR A 669 -8.46 -47.95 -25.94
C THR A 669 -7.84 -46.64 -26.39
N GLY A 670 -8.54 -45.89 -27.26
CA GLY A 670 -8.06 -44.56 -27.70
C GLY A 670 -7.92 -43.58 -26.56
N ASP A 671 -8.88 -43.59 -25.66
CA ASP A 671 -8.87 -42.76 -24.44
C ASP A 671 -7.72 -43.15 -23.49
N LEU A 672 -7.49 -44.45 -23.30
CA LEU A 672 -6.34 -44.94 -22.53
C LEU A 672 -5.00 -44.46 -23.14
N ILE A 673 -4.86 -44.61 -24.44
CA ILE A 673 -3.66 -44.16 -25.16
C ILE A 673 -3.43 -42.64 -24.93
N GLU A 674 -4.50 -41.85 -25.05
CA GLU A 674 -4.43 -40.39 -24.83
C GLU A 674 -4.03 -40.05 -23.39
N ASN A 675 -4.65 -40.68 -22.38
CA ASN A 675 -4.33 -40.50 -20.97
C ASN A 675 -2.86 -40.87 -20.66
N LEU A 676 -2.35 -41.96 -21.26
CA LEU A 676 -0.95 -42.38 -21.10
C LEU A 676 0.02 -41.43 -21.79
N HIS A 677 -0.35 -40.88 -22.95
CA HIS A 677 0.43 -39.78 -23.56
C HIS A 677 0.48 -38.53 -22.68
N GLN A 678 -0.67 -38.12 -22.11
CA GLN A 678 -0.70 -37.01 -21.17
C GLN A 678 0.17 -37.28 -19.93
N LEU A 679 0.12 -38.51 -19.38
CA LEU A 679 0.96 -38.90 -18.26
C LEU A 679 2.45 -38.83 -18.65
N ARG A 680 2.82 -39.27 -19.84
CA ARG A 680 4.20 -39.17 -20.35
C ARG A 680 4.65 -37.72 -20.49
N GLU A 681 3.80 -36.86 -21.01
CA GLU A 681 4.10 -35.42 -21.18
C GLU A 681 4.40 -34.72 -19.85
N VAL A 682 3.71 -35.11 -18.78
CA VAL A 682 3.87 -34.46 -17.46
C VAL A 682 4.88 -35.14 -16.54
N SER A 683 5.52 -36.23 -17.03
CA SER A 683 6.44 -37.06 -16.24
C SER A 683 7.93 -36.86 -16.61
N THR A 684 8.30 -35.70 -17.11
CA THR A 684 9.70 -35.38 -17.45
C THR A 684 10.61 -35.44 -16.21
N PRO A 685 11.69 -36.30 -16.21
CA PRO A 685 12.50 -36.53 -15.01
C PRO A 685 13.65 -35.51 -14.87
N GLU A 686 13.36 -34.22 -15.02
CA GLU A 686 14.29 -33.12 -14.87
C GLU A 686 13.96 -32.33 -13.60
N PHE A 687 14.98 -31.91 -12.85
CA PHE A 687 14.78 -31.10 -11.67
C PHE A 687 14.16 -29.76 -12.01
N ILE A 688 13.31 -29.27 -11.12
CA ILE A 688 12.82 -27.89 -11.15
C ILE A 688 13.75 -27.06 -10.28
N GLU A 689 14.43 -26.13 -10.90
CA GLU A 689 15.35 -25.19 -10.25
C GLU A 689 14.66 -23.83 -10.04
N VAL A 690 15.27 -22.99 -9.21
CA VAL A 690 14.79 -21.61 -9.00
C VAL A 690 14.77 -20.82 -10.31
N ALA A 691 15.67 -21.13 -11.24
CA ALA A 691 15.73 -20.50 -12.56
C ALA A 691 14.50 -20.79 -13.43
N ASP A 692 13.83 -21.92 -13.21
CA ASP A 692 12.61 -22.32 -13.95
C ASP A 692 11.35 -21.52 -13.51
N ILE A 693 11.40 -20.88 -12.32
CA ILE A 693 10.31 -20.02 -11.85
C ILE A 693 10.27 -18.76 -12.71
N PRO A 694 9.09 -18.34 -13.21
CA PRO A 694 8.97 -17.15 -14.04
C PRO A 694 9.60 -15.91 -13.39
N THR A 695 10.34 -15.15 -14.17
CA THR A 695 11.10 -13.98 -13.70
C THR A 695 10.26 -12.98 -12.88
N PRO A 696 8.99 -12.64 -13.27
CA PRO A 696 8.17 -11.70 -12.49
C PRO A 696 7.90 -12.17 -11.06
N ILE A 697 7.84 -13.48 -10.84
CA ILE A 697 7.65 -14.07 -9.50
C ILE A 697 8.98 -14.15 -8.79
N ARG A 698 10.01 -14.70 -9.46
CA ARG A 698 11.32 -14.90 -8.87
C ARG A 698 11.93 -13.61 -8.33
N THR A 699 11.92 -12.54 -9.10
CA THR A 699 12.50 -11.25 -8.70
C THR A 699 11.74 -10.56 -7.57
N ARG A 700 10.49 -10.97 -7.29
CA ARG A 700 9.70 -10.46 -6.17
C ARG A 700 10.00 -11.14 -4.85
N TYR A 701 10.47 -12.41 -4.87
CA TYR A 701 10.61 -13.24 -3.67
C TYR A 701 12.02 -13.76 -3.44
N LEU A 702 12.94 -13.52 -4.35
CA LEU A 702 14.34 -13.89 -4.20
C LEU A 702 15.22 -12.70 -4.54
N SER A 703 16.15 -12.35 -3.62
CA SER A 703 17.12 -11.28 -3.85
C SER A 703 18.28 -11.77 -4.72
N GLU A 704 19.09 -10.84 -5.23
CA GLU A 704 20.33 -11.15 -5.96
C GLU A 704 21.33 -11.94 -5.09
N ASN A 705 21.27 -11.78 -3.77
CA ASN A 705 22.10 -12.51 -2.79
C ASN A 705 21.44 -13.84 -2.34
N ASN A 706 20.45 -14.34 -3.08
CA ASN A 706 19.72 -15.57 -2.78
C ASN A 706 19.01 -15.58 -1.41
N GLN A 707 18.56 -14.41 -0.93
CA GLN A 707 17.70 -14.32 0.23
C GLN A 707 16.24 -14.62 -0.15
N TRP A 708 15.57 -15.46 0.63
CA TRP A 708 14.19 -15.92 0.40
C TRP A 708 13.19 -15.03 1.15
N LEU A 709 12.38 -14.29 0.41
CA LEU A 709 11.39 -13.38 0.98
C LEU A 709 10.10 -14.11 1.35
N LEU A 710 9.58 -13.79 2.53
CA LEU A 710 8.24 -14.14 2.98
C LEU A 710 7.43 -12.85 3.15
N ARG A 711 6.26 -12.81 2.52
CA ARG A 711 5.26 -11.75 2.72
C ARG A 711 4.14 -12.31 3.55
N VAL A 712 3.93 -11.74 4.73
CA VAL A 712 2.94 -12.20 5.70
C VAL A 712 1.75 -11.26 5.68
N PHE A 713 0.60 -11.77 5.25
CA PHE A 713 -0.62 -10.99 5.09
C PHE A 713 -1.51 -11.10 6.33
N ALA A 714 -2.10 -9.98 6.73
CA ALA A 714 -2.97 -9.92 7.88
C ALA A 714 -4.38 -10.46 7.54
N LYS A 715 -5.04 -11.04 8.55
CA LYS A 715 -6.43 -11.49 8.44
C LYS A 715 -7.43 -10.35 8.58
N LYS A 716 -7.07 -9.30 9.34
CA LYS A 716 -7.92 -8.16 9.63
C LYS A 716 -7.38 -6.89 8.99
N ASN A 717 -8.26 -5.91 8.81
CA ASN A 717 -7.89 -4.60 8.27
C ASN A 717 -6.86 -3.91 9.17
N LEU A 718 -5.66 -3.65 8.62
CA LEU A 718 -4.54 -3.01 9.32
C LEU A 718 -4.65 -1.48 9.41
N TRP A 719 -5.62 -0.85 8.77
CA TRP A 719 -5.91 0.57 8.96
C TRP A 719 -6.51 0.85 10.34
N GLU A 720 -7.02 -0.17 11.03
CA GLU A 720 -7.41 -0.09 12.43
C GLU A 720 -6.20 -0.31 13.34
N TYR A 721 -5.95 0.66 14.20
CA TYR A 721 -4.76 0.67 15.08
C TYR A 721 -4.66 -0.56 16.00
N SER A 722 -5.77 -1.06 16.53
CA SER A 722 -5.80 -2.27 17.36
C SER A 722 -5.30 -3.49 16.59
N ASN A 723 -5.85 -3.70 15.38
CA ASN A 723 -5.48 -4.83 14.53
C ASN A 723 -4.02 -4.72 14.08
N LEU A 724 -3.58 -3.50 13.72
CA LEU A 724 -2.19 -3.22 13.34
C LEU A 724 -1.22 -3.55 14.48
N LYS A 725 -1.53 -3.13 15.71
CA LYS A 725 -0.71 -3.39 16.89
C LYS A 725 -0.62 -4.89 17.19
N ASP A 726 -1.76 -5.59 17.16
CA ASP A 726 -1.84 -7.03 17.46
C ASP A 726 -1.06 -7.81 16.40
N PHE A 727 -1.25 -7.51 15.11
CA PHE A 727 -0.51 -8.13 14.01
C PHE A 727 1.00 -7.94 14.15
N VAL A 728 1.47 -6.70 14.30
CA VAL A 728 2.91 -6.41 14.45
C VAL A 728 3.49 -7.13 15.65
N SER A 729 2.80 -7.12 16.80
CA SER A 729 3.28 -7.77 18.01
C SER A 729 3.36 -9.30 17.88
N SER A 730 2.43 -9.92 17.13
CA SER A 730 2.42 -11.36 16.88
C SER A 730 3.56 -11.76 15.94
N ILE A 731 3.78 -11.00 14.87
CA ILE A 731 4.88 -11.25 13.94
C ILE A 731 6.24 -11.10 14.62
N GLN A 732 6.43 -10.06 15.46
CA GLN A 732 7.68 -9.85 16.20
C GLN A 732 8.06 -10.99 17.16
N LYS A 733 7.09 -11.72 17.69
CA LYS A 733 7.37 -12.89 18.54
C LYS A 733 8.02 -14.03 17.76
N VAL A 734 7.75 -14.13 16.46
CA VAL A 734 8.32 -15.14 15.58
C VAL A 734 9.66 -14.66 15.01
N ASP A 735 9.68 -13.44 14.48
CA ASP A 735 10.90 -12.81 13.98
C ASP A 735 11.01 -11.35 14.41
N ALA A 736 12.01 -11.05 15.25
CA ALA A 736 12.29 -9.68 15.69
C ALA A 736 12.84 -8.78 14.56
N ARG A 737 13.33 -9.36 13.45
CA ARG A 737 13.85 -8.62 12.28
C ARG A 737 12.77 -8.31 11.26
N ALA A 738 11.57 -8.89 11.42
CA ALA A 738 10.46 -8.61 10.52
C ALA A 738 10.20 -7.11 10.40
N THR A 739 9.86 -6.66 9.21
CA THR A 739 9.68 -5.25 8.87
C THR A 739 8.53 -5.09 7.86
N GLY A 740 8.44 -3.95 7.22
CA GLY A 740 7.39 -3.62 6.25
C GLY A 740 6.48 -2.49 6.71
N LYS A 741 5.55 -2.10 5.86
CA LYS A 741 4.65 -0.96 6.13
C LYS A 741 3.86 -1.06 7.44
N PRO A 742 3.38 -2.23 7.89
CA PRO A 742 2.74 -2.33 9.21
C PRO A 742 3.64 -1.87 10.35
N PHE A 743 4.92 -2.19 10.30
CA PHE A 743 5.89 -1.87 11.36
C PHE A 743 6.25 -0.38 11.35
N THR A 744 6.61 0.14 10.18
CA THR A 744 6.97 1.57 10.05
C THR A 744 5.77 2.45 10.37
N THR A 745 4.56 2.10 9.92
CA THR A 745 3.34 2.83 10.25
C THR A 745 3.03 2.82 11.74
N LEU A 746 3.07 1.65 12.40
CA LEU A 746 2.80 1.56 13.83
C LEU A 746 3.78 2.42 14.65
N GLU A 747 5.07 2.34 14.35
CA GLU A 747 6.09 3.12 15.05
C GLU A 747 6.03 4.60 14.68
N GLY A 748 5.65 4.94 13.45
CA GLY A 748 5.38 6.31 13.03
C GLY A 748 4.21 6.92 13.80
N LEU A 749 3.09 6.21 13.90
CA LEU A 749 1.90 6.66 14.66
C LEU A 749 2.19 6.85 16.15
N LYS A 750 2.92 5.91 16.77
CA LYS A 750 3.37 6.05 18.16
C LYS A 750 4.30 7.24 18.33
N GLY A 751 5.27 7.39 17.42
CA GLY A 751 6.24 8.48 17.44
C GLY A 751 5.58 9.84 17.26
N MET A 752 4.62 9.94 16.33
CA MET A 752 3.87 11.16 16.07
C MET A 752 3.05 11.58 17.29
N LYS A 753 2.28 10.65 17.88
CA LYS A 753 1.51 10.92 19.10
C LYS A 753 2.40 11.37 20.26
N ALA A 754 3.45 10.61 20.56
CA ALA A 754 4.40 10.95 21.62
C ALA A 754 5.12 12.28 21.33
N GLY A 755 5.51 12.50 20.06
CA GLY A 755 6.17 13.73 19.62
C GLY A 755 5.31 14.97 19.90
N PHE A 756 4.04 14.97 19.53
CA PHE A 756 3.14 16.09 19.83
C PHE A 756 2.90 16.28 21.32
N GLN A 757 2.76 15.21 22.09
CA GLN A 757 2.58 15.29 23.53
C GLN A 757 3.79 15.91 24.23
N TRP A 758 4.99 15.42 23.93
CA TRP A 758 6.23 15.95 24.52
C TRP A 758 6.54 17.35 24.02
N ALA A 759 6.33 17.64 22.73
CA ALA A 759 6.47 18.99 22.18
C ALA A 759 5.59 19.99 22.94
N GLY A 760 4.31 19.64 23.21
CA GLY A 760 3.42 20.48 24.00
C GLY A 760 3.92 20.72 25.43
N ILE A 761 4.42 19.69 26.10
CA ILE A 761 4.99 19.82 27.46
C ILE A 761 6.23 20.71 27.45
N TYR A 762 7.16 20.47 26.53
CA TYR A 762 8.39 21.26 26.41
C TYR A 762 8.10 22.71 26.04
N ALA A 763 7.14 22.94 25.13
CA ALA A 763 6.68 24.28 24.78
C ALA A 763 6.12 25.03 26.02
N LEU A 764 5.27 24.36 26.79
CA LEU A 764 4.72 24.94 28.02
C LEU A 764 5.84 25.32 29.03
N ILE A 765 6.79 24.44 29.25
CA ILE A 765 7.97 24.72 30.11
C ILE A 765 8.75 25.91 29.58
N ALA A 766 9.04 25.95 28.27
CA ALA A 766 9.79 27.04 27.64
C ALA A 766 9.06 28.39 27.81
N ILE A 767 7.74 28.41 27.60
CA ILE A 767 6.89 29.60 27.79
C ILE A 767 6.96 30.06 29.25
N ILE A 768 6.81 29.16 30.21
CA ILE A 768 6.91 29.48 31.65
C ILE A 768 8.24 30.10 32.00
N VAL A 769 9.35 29.54 31.50
CA VAL A 769 10.71 30.06 31.75
C VAL A 769 10.87 31.47 31.20
N VAL A 770 10.47 31.71 29.94
CA VAL A 770 10.59 33.03 29.31
C VAL A 770 9.72 34.07 30.01
N LEU A 771 8.48 33.74 30.30
CA LEU A 771 7.56 34.64 31.02
C LEU A 771 8.04 34.91 32.45
N SER A 772 8.64 33.92 33.13
CA SER A 772 9.20 34.10 34.47
C SER A 772 10.41 35.03 34.44
N TRP A 773 11.23 34.93 33.40
CA TRP A 773 12.39 35.85 33.22
C TRP A 773 11.93 37.26 32.91
N ASP A 774 10.93 37.44 32.06
CA ASP A 774 10.42 38.75 31.62
C ASP A 774 9.63 39.45 32.72
N PHE A 775 8.64 38.79 33.32
CA PHE A 775 7.73 39.40 34.31
C PHE A 775 8.25 39.41 35.73
N ARG A 776 9.22 38.55 36.08
CA ARG A 776 9.83 38.44 37.43
C ARG A 776 8.85 38.35 38.60
N LYS A 777 7.55 38.18 38.33
CA LYS A 777 6.48 38.04 39.34
C LYS A 777 5.60 36.84 38.97
N THR A 778 5.54 35.86 39.82
CA THR A 778 4.80 34.60 39.61
C THR A 778 3.30 34.82 39.31
N ILE A 779 2.68 35.79 39.94
CA ILE A 779 1.26 36.15 39.73
C ILE A 779 1.03 36.61 38.27
N LEU A 780 1.94 37.40 37.71
CA LEU A 780 1.82 37.87 36.32
C LEU A 780 2.03 36.72 35.32
N VAL A 781 2.96 35.83 35.62
CA VAL A 781 3.17 34.62 34.81
C VAL A 781 1.94 33.72 34.81
N THR A 782 1.35 33.47 35.97
CA THR A 782 0.13 32.69 36.09
C THR A 782 -1.03 33.32 35.33
N LEU A 783 -1.20 34.66 35.46
CA LEU A 783 -2.24 35.41 34.74
C LEU A 783 -2.02 35.38 33.21
N ALA A 784 -0.78 35.36 32.75
CA ALA A 784 -0.45 35.26 31.31
C ALA A 784 -0.64 33.83 30.75
N LEU A 785 -0.61 32.81 31.58
CA LEU A 785 -0.81 31.39 31.21
C LEU A 785 -2.28 30.95 31.32
N LEU A 786 -3.14 31.74 31.99
CA LEU A 786 -4.55 31.38 32.20
C LEU A 786 -5.40 31.37 30.92
N PRO A 787 -5.21 32.29 29.93
CA PRO A 787 -5.93 32.23 28.64
C PRO A 787 -5.46 31.13 27.78
#